data_8484eec0a90c1eb618bb86ff265cc378
#
_entry.id   8484eec0a90c1eb618bb86ff265cc378
#
_cell.length_a   1.000
_cell.length_b   1.000
_cell.length_c   1.000
_cell.angle_alpha   90.00
_cell.angle_beta   90.00
_cell.angle_gamma   90.00
#
_symmetry.space_group_name_H-M   'P 1'
#
loop_
_entity.id
_entity.type
_entity.pdbx_description
1 polymer ?
#
loop_
_entity_poly.entity_id
_entity_poly.type
_entity_poly.pdbx_seq_one_letter_code
_entity_poly.pdbx_strand_id
1 'polypeptide(L)'
;MVAAVLVGGWTALVTVLGQVVGWAVDQAVLVAGLDRAVPTWPLVALGTVLLVGAPTLALALLPRSPAVRATGRVWLAGALALGALTLLRSLPPVHQEAYLAALAATAALLAALLGRLLHRRAAPAAAGGDGTPRQDGVGAGKDGRRDPVPGGRDAPDDRREGRPATLLAVAAGAALLLPWAWLGALGGLLETFLAGLAAAALGALAGVLLDATFWARFTVDAPPRPARLVLVGGLVAGVVLVLVAAGAGQSGAQLPALFLLPPLGFALAALHAAAARAGRSVGRAPVRWLVGLGVLGPLALADPEELTVLLATTRDVPYWVAVATGAAFAVAVLLAVGYGVLLARPRAGTPRRRVAGVAAATLLAAVAVVYVVPGQPGLYGDRLLVVLREQADLDGIPTGAPGRAGRDARAAEVYRRLVATADRTQAGLRRELTRLRLHPTPYYLVNAMETDGGPEVRAWLSGRPEVARVLVSQRLRPLPAAARPARGRVPAPAGPAWNVALIGADRVWSELGVTGSGVVVGASDSGVDGRHPALAAGFRGGDDSWYDPWAHTRTPNDQGGHGTHTAGSAVGRGGIGVAPGARWVGCVNLDRNLGSPARYLDCLQFMLAPFPFGGDPFTDGRPDRAPDLLTNSWGCPPIEGCDPGALRPATAALAAAGILVVAAAGNTGPYCGSVADPPAPYPDVLTVGAVDRARQLTRFSGRGPAAGGAAKPDLVAPGADVLSAFPGGGYATLSGTSMATPQVAGVVALMWSANPALVGDLARTRRILRETATPAGVRPDDPTGRRCGGDADLVGAGLVDAYAAVRAARAG
;
A
#
# COMPACT_ATOMS: atom_id res chain seq x y z
N MET A 1 -42.25 6.96 13.40
CA MET A 1 -40.97 6.68 14.06
C MET A 1 -40.41 5.32 13.71
N VAL A 2 -41.18 4.22 13.82
CA VAL A 2 -40.71 2.87 13.50
C VAL A 2 -40.10 2.78 12.09
N ALA A 3 -40.79 3.28 11.06
CA ALA A 3 -40.26 3.31 9.68
C ALA A 3 -38.91 4.05 9.56
N ALA A 4 -38.72 5.15 10.28
CA ALA A 4 -37.45 5.88 10.26
C ALA A 4 -36.32 5.07 10.93
N VAL A 5 -36.63 4.35 12.03
CA VAL A 5 -35.64 3.47 12.70
C VAL A 5 -35.25 2.32 11.78
N LEU A 6 -36.24 1.65 11.16
CA LEU A 6 -35.99 0.52 10.24
C LEU A 6 -35.20 0.95 9.00
N VAL A 7 -35.61 2.06 8.37
CA VAL A 7 -34.88 2.58 7.19
C VAL A 7 -33.49 3.09 7.57
N GLY A 8 -33.32 3.71 8.76
CA GLY A 8 -32.02 4.15 9.23
C GLY A 8 -31.07 2.99 9.52
N GLY A 9 -31.57 1.93 10.20
CA GLY A 9 -30.81 0.71 10.42
C GLY A 9 -30.42 0.00 9.13
N TRP A 10 -31.38 -0.12 8.20
CA TRP A 10 -31.13 -0.65 6.85
C TRP A 10 -30.07 0.16 6.09
N THR A 11 -30.22 1.51 6.08
CA THR A 11 -29.25 2.41 5.43
C THR A 11 -27.85 2.21 5.96
N ALA A 12 -27.68 2.19 7.30
CA ALA A 12 -26.38 1.99 7.92
C ALA A 12 -25.81 0.59 7.58
N LEU A 13 -26.62 -0.47 7.75
CA LEU A 13 -26.20 -1.86 7.49
C LEU A 13 -25.77 -2.07 6.04
N VAL A 14 -26.63 -1.72 5.07
CA VAL A 14 -26.36 -1.92 3.64
C VAL A 14 -25.17 -1.08 3.19
N THR A 15 -25.04 0.14 3.71
CA THR A 15 -23.87 0.99 3.39
C THR A 15 -22.58 0.34 3.88
N VAL A 16 -22.52 -0.08 5.15
CA VAL A 16 -21.31 -0.72 5.71
C VAL A 16 -20.99 -2.02 4.97
N LEU A 17 -21.98 -2.89 4.77
CA LEU A 17 -21.79 -4.16 4.04
C LEU A 17 -21.32 -3.92 2.61
N GLY A 18 -21.93 -2.98 1.89
CA GLY A 18 -21.53 -2.64 0.52
C GLY A 18 -20.07 -2.17 0.44
N GLN A 19 -19.60 -1.39 1.41
CA GLN A 19 -18.21 -0.94 1.46
C GLN A 19 -17.23 -2.07 1.81
N VAL A 20 -17.57 -2.90 2.79
CA VAL A 20 -16.72 -4.03 3.21
C VAL A 20 -16.64 -5.10 2.11
N VAL A 21 -17.79 -5.47 1.52
CA VAL A 21 -17.82 -6.46 0.43
C VAL A 21 -17.11 -5.94 -0.82
N GLY A 22 -17.36 -4.68 -1.21
CA GLY A 22 -16.69 -4.06 -2.35
C GLY A 22 -15.16 -4.03 -2.16
N TRP A 23 -14.69 -3.66 -0.98
CA TRP A 23 -13.28 -3.71 -0.63
C TRP A 23 -12.73 -5.15 -0.64
N ALA A 24 -13.43 -6.12 -0.05
CA ALA A 24 -12.98 -7.51 -0.01
C ALA A 24 -12.86 -8.12 -1.41
N VAL A 25 -13.81 -7.82 -2.29
CA VAL A 25 -13.74 -8.25 -3.71
C VAL A 25 -12.56 -7.59 -4.41
N ASP A 26 -12.36 -6.28 -4.24
CA ASP A 26 -11.23 -5.54 -4.84
C ASP A 26 -9.89 -6.12 -4.37
N GLN A 27 -9.75 -6.45 -3.08
CA GLN A 27 -8.56 -7.09 -2.52
C GLN A 27 -8.37 -8.52 -3.04
N ALA A 28 -9.44 -9.30 -3.16
CA ALA A 28 -9.37 -10.67 -3.69
C ALA A 28 -8.90 -10.67 -5.16
N VAL A 29 -9.36 -9.72 -5.97
CA VAL A 29 -8.93 -9.55 -7.36
C VAL A 29 -7.44 -9.18 -7.44
N LEU A 30 -6.99 -8.27 -6.57
CA LEU A 30 -5.58 -7.86 -6.50
C LEU A 30 -4.65 -9.01 -6.08
N VAL A 31 -5.01 -9.73 -5.01
CA VAL A 31 -4.23 -10.89 -4.52
C VAL A 31 -4.19 -12.02 -5.54
N ALA A 32 -5.25 -12.17 -6.33
CA ALA A 32 -5.30 -13.16 -7.41
C ALA A 32 -4.51 -12.73 -8.67
N GLY A 33 -3.92 -11.53 -8.69
CA GLY A 33 -3.19 -11.01 -9.86
C GLY A 33 -4.09 -10.82 -11.09
N LEU A 34 -5.40 -10.69 -10.88
CA LEU A 34 -6.36 -10.50 -11.97
C LEU A 34 -6.47 -9.03 -12.33
N ASP A 35 -6.48 -8.74 -13.63
CA ASP A 35 -6.88 -7.43 -14.10
C ASP A 35 -8.29 -7.10 -13.61
N ARG A 36 -8.54 -5.83 -13.26
CA ARG A 36 -9.84 -5.33 -12.80
C ARG A 36 -10.89 -5.34 -13.93
N ALA A 37 -11.14 -6.52 -14.51
CA ALA A 37 -12.14 -6.71 -15.56
C ALA A 37 -13.57 -6.49 -15.06
N VAL A 38 -13.82 -6.63 -13.75
CA VAL A 38 -15.16 -6.44 -13.17
C VAL A 38 -15.26 -5.02 -12.63
N PRO A 39 -16.27 -4.23 -13.05
CA PRO A 39 -16.47 -2.86 -12.56
C PRO A 39 -17.07 -2.88 -11.13
N THR A 40 -16.28 -3.31 -10.14
CA THR A 40 -16.73 -3.50 -8.74
C THR A 40 -17.34 -2.21 -8.17
N TRP A 41 -16.64 -1.09 -8.27
CA TRP A 41 -17.10 0.16 -7.66
C TRP A 41 -18.30 0.81 -8.36
N PRO A 42 -18.44 0.79 -9.68
CA PRO A 42 -19.70 1.15 -10.34
C PRO A 42 -20.89 0.30 -9.90
N LEU A 43 -20.72 -1.02 -9.70
CA LEU A 43 -21.78 -1.89 -9.20
C LEU A 43 -22.14 -1.58 -7.74
N VAL A 44 -21.16 -1.32 -6.87
CA VAL A 44 -21.38 -0.87 -5.48
C VAL A 44 -22.09 0.48 -5.45
N ALA A 45 -21.72 1.42 -6.31
CA ALA A 45 -22.41 2.71 -6.43
C ALA A 45 -23.86 2.56 -6.84
N LEU A 46 -24.15 1.77 -7.88
CA LEU A 46 -25.50 1.46 -8.33
C LEU A 46 -26.30 0.75 -7.22
N GLY A 47 -25.72 -0.27 -6.60
CA GLY A 47 -26.33 -0.97 -5.46
C GLY A 47 -26.67 -0.01 -4.31
N THR A 48 -25.79 0.93 -3.98
CA THR A 48 -26.04 1.96 -2.96
C THR A 48 -27.22 2.85 -3.34
N VAL A 49 -27.26 3.35 -4.57
CA VAL A 49 -28.36 4.20 -5.04
C VAL A 49 -29.70 3.45 -5.02
N LEU A 50 -29.73 2.18 -5.38
CA LEU A 50 -30.95 1.37 -5.39
C LEU A 50 -31.33 0.90 -3.98
N LEU A 51 -30.43 0.24 -3.25
CA LEU A 51 -30.77 -0.43 -1.99
C LEU A 51 -30.87 0.54 -0.81
N VAL A 52 -30.19 1.66 -0.85
CA VAL A 52 -30.25 2.74 0.15
C VAL A 52 -31.15 3.88 -0.34
N GLY A 53 -31.02 4.27 -1.59
CA GLY A 53 -31.77 5.38 -2.16
C GLY A 53 -33.28 5.11 -2.22
N ALA A 54 -33.74 3.93 -2.65
CA ALA A 54 -35.16 3.63 -2.77
C ALA A 54 -35.91 3.62 -1.41
N PRO A 55 -35.42 2.97 -0.32
CA PRO A 55 -36.07 3.05 0.98
C PRO A 55 -36.06 4.48 1.56
N THR A 56 -34.99 5.23 1.35
CA THR A 56 -34.91 6.63 1.83
C THR A 56 -35.82 7.55 1.02
N LEU A 57 -36.02 7.30 -0.27
CA LEU A 57 -37.02 7.99 -1.11
C LEU A 57 -38.44 7.68 -0.62
N ALA A 58 -38.76 6.41 -0.36
CA ALA A 58 -40.04 6.01 0.21
C ALA A 58 -40.29 6.72 1.55
N LEU A 59 -39.27 6.79 2.41
CA LEU A 59 -39.34 7.53 3.68
C LEU A 59 -39.52 9.05 3.47
N ALA A 60 -38.99 9.60 2.37
CA ALA A 60 -39.14 11.02 2.04
C ALA A 60 -40.54 11.39 1.51
N LEU A 61 -41.26 10.42 0.95
CA LEU A 61 -42.57 10.67 0.25
C LEU A 61 -43.78 10.16 1.03
N LEU A 62 -43.74 8.94 1.53
CA LEU A 62 -44.91 8.21 2.02
C LEU A 62 -45.43 8.59 3.42
N PRO A 63 -44.58 8.83 4.45
CA PRO A 63 -45.05 9.05 5.81
C PRO A 63 -45.88 10.34 5.96
N ARG A 64 -46.89 10.31 6.84
CA ARG A 64 -47.69 11.52 7.15
C ARG A 64 -46.93 12.57 7.95
N SER A 65 -45.92 12.17 8.73
CA SER A 65 -45.12 13.08 9.56
C SER A 65 -44.13 13.90 8.74
N PRO A 66 -44.21 15.24 8.79
CA PRO A 66 -43.25 16.11 8.06
C PRO A 66 -41.80 15.92 8.54
N ALA A 67 -41.58 15.65 9.82
CA ALA A 67 -40.23 15.38 10.37
C ALA A 67 -39.61 14.10 9.81
N VAL A 68 -40.43 13.03 9.69
CA VAL A 68 -39.97 11.74 9.10
C VAL A 68 -39.65 11.91 7.62
N ARG A 69 -40.51 12.61 6.84
CA ARG A 69 -40.22 12.92 5.44
C ARG A 69 -38.96 13.77 5.26
N ALA A 70 -38.75 14.71 6.15
CA ALA A 70 -37.55 15.55 6.10
C ALA A 70 -36.28 14.75 6.42
N THR A 71 -36.34 13.78 7.33
CA THR A 71 -35.25 12.82 7.62
C THR A 71 -34.96 11.98 6.37
N GLY A 72 -36.00 11.41 5.72
CA GLY A 72 -35.86 10.65 4.48
C GLY A 72 -35.17 11.46 3.36
N ARG A 73 -35.52 12.75 3.22
CA ARG A 73 -34.87 13.63 2.22
C ARG A 73 -33.39 13.84 2.47
N VAL A 74 -32.98 14.03 3.72
CA VAL A 74 -31.56 14.20 4.07
C VAL A 74 -30.77 12.90 3.82
N TRP A 75 -31.35 11.75 4.19
CA TRP A 75 -30.71 10.45 3.96
C TRP A 75 -30.64 10.11 2.45
N LEU A 76 -31.68 10.42 1.68
CA LEU A 76 -31.68 10.29 0.22
C LEU A 76 -30.58 11.14 -0.41
N ALA A 77 -30.48 12.42 0.00
CA ALA A 77 -29.41 13.30 -0.48
C ALA A 77 -28.00 12.74 -0.14
N GLY A 78 -27.85 12.19 1.07
CA GLY A 78 -26.62 11.49 1.48
C GLY A 78 -26.33 10.23 0.65
N ALA A 79 -27.36 9.42 0.36
CA ALA A 79 -27.20 8.19 -0.44
C ALA A 79 -26.80 8.50 -1.90
N LEU A 80 -27.40 9.53 -2.51
CA LEU A 80 -27.05 9.97 -3.86
C LEU A 80 -25.62 10.55 -3.89
N ALA A 81 -25.24 11.33 -2.87
CA ALA A 81 -23.89 11.83 -2.73
C ALA A 81 -22.88 10.67 -2.59
N LEU A 82 -23.19 9.67 -1.78
CA LEU A 82 -22.35 8.48 -1.63
C LEU A 82 -22.20 7.71 -2.94
N GLY A 83 -23.29 7.54 -3.70
CA GLY A 83 -23.22 6.90 -5.02
C GLY A 83 -22.21 7.58 -5.95
N ALA A 84 -22.27 8.92 -6.01
CA ALA A 84 -21.34 9.72 -6.81
C ALA A 84 -19.87 9.59 -6.31
N LEU A 85 -19.65 9.65 -5.00
CA LEU A 85 -18.31 9.51 -4.40
C LEU A 85 -17.74 8.10 -4.57
N THR A 86 -18.59 7.08 -4.55
CA THR A 86 -18.16 5.67 -4.72
C THR A 86 -17.61 5.42 -6.13
N LEU A 87 -18.11 6.10 -7.14
CA LEU A 87 -17.61 5.99 -8.53
C LEU A 87 -16.13 6.41 -8.65
N LEU A 88 -15.66 7.34 -7.81
CA LEU A 88 -14.25 7.80 -7.82
C LEU A 88 -13.26 6.68 -7.50
N ARG A 89 -13.70 5.61 -6.84
CA ARG A 89 -12.84 4.45 -6.52
C ARG A 89 -12.51 3.57 -7.74
N SER A 90 -13.05 3.91 -8.90
CA SER A 90 -12.58 3.35 -10.17
C SER A 90 -11.20 3.87 -10.57
N LEU A 91 -10.72 4.96 -9.95
CA LEU A 91 -9.35 5.44 -10.11
C LEU A 91 -8.39 4.46 -9.40
N PRO A 92 -7.27 4.09 -10.04
CA PRO A 92 -6.27 3.22 -9.42
C PRO A 92 -5.68 3.83 -8.14
N PRO A 93 -5.36 3.00 -7.12
CA PRO A 93 -4.73 3.49 -5.88
C PRO A 93 -3.37 4.17 -6.08
N VAL A 94 -2.62 3.74 -7.08
CA VAL A 94 -1.31 4.31 -7.49
C VAL A 94 -1.39 5.78 -7.97
N HIS A 95 -2.58 6.34 -8.05
CA HIS A 95 -2.83 7.74 -8.40
C HIS A 95 -3.62 8.42 -7.28
N GLN A 96 -3.13 8.31 -6.05
CA GLN A 96 -3.80 8.83 -4.85
C GLN A 96 -4.10 10.33 -4.97
N GLU A 97 -3.21 11.13 -5.53
CA GLU A 97 -3.42 12.57 -5.70
C GLU A 97 -4.57 12.85 -6.66
N ALA A 98 -4.69 12.09 -7.75
CA ALA A 98 -5.80 12.22 -8.69
C ALA A 98 -7.13 11.88 -8.00
N TYR A 99 -7.15 10.82 -7.17
CA TYR A 99 -8.32 10.47 -6.37
C TYR A 99 -8.68 11.57 -5.36
N LEU A 100 -7.71 12.08 -4.61
CA LEU A 100 -7.93 13.13 -3.61
C LEU A 100 -8.43 14.44 -4.24
N ALA A 101 -7.88 14.83 -5.38
CA ALA A 101 -8.33 16.00 -6.14
C ALA A 101 -9.77 15.81 -6.63
N ALA A 102 -10.09 14.64 -7.21
CA ALA A 102 -11.44 14.30 -7.67
C ALA A 102 -12.43 14.24 -6.48
N LEU A 103 -12.02 13.67 -5.33
CA LEU A 103 -12.82 13.63 -4.11
C LEU A 103 -13.11 15.04 -3.59
N ALA A 104 -12.11 15.91 -3.52
CA ALA A 104 -12.28 17.30 -3.10
C ALA A 104 -13.23 18.05 -3.99
N ALA A 105 -13.04 17.99 -5.32
CA ALA A 105 -13.88 18.63 -6.30
C ALA A 105 -15.32 18.13 -6.26
N THR A 106 -15.52 16.81 -6.26
CA THR A 106 -16.85 16.19 -6.26
C THR A 106 -17.60 16.48 -4.97
N ALA A 107 -16.95 16.35 -3.80
CA ALA A 107 -17.59 16.67 -2.51
C ALA A 107 -17.93 18.15 -2.39
N ALA A 108 -17.09 19.06 -2.88
CA ALA A 108 -17.36 20.49 -2.91
C ALA A 108 -18.55 20.83 -3.84
N LEU A 109 -18.59 20.21 -5.04
CA LEU A 109 -19.70 20.38 -5.98
C LEU A 109 -21.02 19.87 -5.38
N LEU A 110 -21.02 18.67 -4.78
CA LEU A 110 -22.20 18.12 -4.11
C LEU A 110 -22.64 19.02 -2.95
N ALA A 111 -21.72 19.55 -2.14
CA ALA A 111 -22.04 20.50 -1.08
C ALA A 111 -22.69 21.77 -1.63
N ALA A 112 -22.18 22.30 -2.75
CA ALA A 112 -22.77 23.49 -3.40
C ALA A 112 -24.14 23.22 -3.99
N LEU A 113 -24.32 22.11 -4.72
CA LEU A 113 -25.60 21.74 -5.36
C LEU A 113 -26.68 21.45 -4.30
N LEU A 114 -26.37 20.60 -3.32
CA LEU A 114 -27.31 20.27 -2.25
C LEU A 114 -27.62 21.51 -1.38
N GLY A 115 -26.63 22.36 -1.14
CA GLY A 115 -26.82 23.64 -0.47
C GLY A 115 -27.85 24.52 -1.18
N ARG A 116 -27.75 24.65 -2.49
CA ARG A 116 -28.72 25.42 -3.30
C ARG A 116 -30.13 24.79 -3.32
N LEU A 117 -30.20 23.45 -3.47
CA LEU A 117 -31.48 22.73 -3.53
C LEU A 117 -32.24 22.77 -2.19
N LEU A 118 -31.54 22.61 -1.08
CA LEU A 118 -32.15 22.63 0.24
C LEU A 118 -32.57 24.04 0.68
N HIS A 119 -31.83 25.09 0.28
CA HIS A 119 -32.17 26.49 0.57
C HIS A 119 -33.35 27.03 -0.24
N ARG A 120 -33.45 26.72 -1.54
CA ARG A 120 -34.58 27.13 -2.41
C ARG A 120 -35.91 26.62 -1.87
N ARG A 121 -35.94 25.49 -1.16
CA ARG A 121 -37.17 24.93 -0.58
C ARG A 121 -37.50 25.49 0.81
N ALA A 122 -36.59 26.25 1.43
CA ALA A 122 -36.81 26.90 2.73
C ALA A 122 -37.27 28.37 2.61
N ALA A 123 -37.25 28.95 1.42
CA ALA A 123 -37.83 30.27 1.21
C ALA A 123 -39.37 30.20 1.38
N PRO A 124 -39.99 30.99 2.27
CA PRO A 124 -41.43 31.02 2.39
C PRO A 124 -42.04 31.50 1.08
N ALA A 125 -43.13 30.88 0.67
CA ALA A 125 -44.06 31.46 -0.28
C ALA A 125 -44.70 32.72 0.39
N ALA A 126 -43.98 33.81 0.38
CA ALA A 126 -44.48 35.10 0.80
C ALA A 126 -44.93 35.88 -0.46
N ALA A 127 -46.18 36.28 -0.46
CA ALA A 127 -46.85 37.17 -1.37
C ALA A 127 -47.71 36.48 -2.47
N GLY A 128 -48.77 35.82 -2.03
CA GLY A 128 -50.01 35.81 -2.80
C GLY A 128 -50.90 36.86 -2.13
N GLY A 129 -51.27 37.91 -2.89
CA GLY A 129 -51.86 39.11 -2.37
C GLY A 129 -53.24 38.94 -1.74
N ASP A 130 -53.53 39.88 -0.94
CA ASP A 130 -54.96 40.26 -0.75
C ASP A 130 -55.06 41.78 -0.84
N GLY A 131 -55.75 42.22 -1.88
CA GLY A 131 -56.09 43.60 -2.09
C GLY A 131 -57.28 44.02 -1.20
N THR A 132 -57.10 45.06 -0.45
CA THR A 132 -58.26 45.86 0.04
C THR A 132 -58.00 47.34 -0.22
N PRO A 133 -59.07 48.11 -0.49
CA PRO A 133 -58.99 49.41 -1.17
C PRO A 133 -58.68 50.54 -0.24
N ARG A 134 -58.10 51.60 -0.82
CA ARG A 134 -57.93 52.94 -0.24
C ARG A 134 -59.23 53.54 0.29
N GLN A 135 -59.16 54.14 1.44
CA GLN A 135 -60.05 55.30 1.77
C GLN A 135 -59.18 56.52 2.01
N ASP A 136 -59.56 57.55 1.25
CA ASP A 136 -59.02 58.89 1.30
C ASP A 136 -59.49 59.61 2.60
N GLY A 137 -58.61 60.37 3.20
CA GLY A 137 -58.92 61.24 4.34
C GLY A 137 -57.89 62.32 4.50
N VAL A 138 -58.29 63.52 4.01
CA VAL A 138 -57.59 64.79 4.04
C VAL A 138 -57.45 65.29 5.55
N GLY A 139 -56.26 65.79 5.91
CA GLY A 139 -56.08 66.55 7.17
C GLY A 139 -54.71 67.16 7.32
N ALA A 140 -54.57 68.46 6.95
CA ALA A 140 -53.33 69.20 7.12
C ALA A 140 -53.15 69.65 8.59
N GLY A 141 -51.88 69.58 9.10
CA GLY A 141 -51.46 70.15 10.36
C GLY A 141 -49.94 70.28 10.43
N LYS A 142 -49.41 71.50 10.24
CA LYS A 142 -48.03 71.90 10.52
C LYS A 142 -47.80 71.86 12.03
N ASP A 143 -46.67 71.26 12.48
CA ASP A 143 -45.63 71.96 13.26
C ASP A 143 -44.54 70.98 13.72
N GLY A 144 -43.33 71.44 13.59
CA GLY A 144 -42.12 70.63 13.78
C GLY A 144 -41.72 70.41 15.21
N ARG A 145 -41.09 69.28 15.36
CA ARG A 145 -39.88 69.02 16.20
C ARG A 145 -39.51 67.57 15.95
N ARG A 146 -38.45 67.37 15.25
CA ARG A 146 -37.83 66.05 15.14
C ARG A 146 -36.98 65.84 16.41
N ASP A 147 -37.46 64.99 17.31
CA ASP A 147 -36.57 64.32 18.29
C ASP A 147 -35.74 63.20 17.54
N PRO A 148 -34.46 63.08 17.87
CA PRO A 148 -33.62 62.05 17.29
C PRO A 148 -34.08 60.68 17.73
N VAL A 149 -34.46 59.82 16.79
CA VAL A 149 -34.69 58.38 17.01
C VAL A 149 -33.41 57.79 17.53
N PRO A 150 -33.38 57.07 18.66
CA PRO A 150 -32.19 56.38 19.14
C PRO A 150 -31.73 55.35 18.13
N GLY A 151 -30.48 55.48 17.74
CA GLY A 151 -29.83 54.67 16.75
C GLY A 151 -30.16 53.19 16.88
N GLY A 152 -30.43 52.55 15.72
CA GLY A 152 -30.65 51.13 15.59
C GLY A 152 -29.52 50.38 16.28
N ARG A 153 -29.89 49.60 17.28
CA ARG A 153 -28.97 48.57 17.83
C ARG A 153 -28.58 47.70 16.64
N ASP A 154 -27.31 47.71 16.30
CA ASP A 154 -26.69 46.79 15.36
C ASP A 154 -27.24 45.39 15.63
N ALA A 155 -27.78 44.76 14.63
CA ALA A 155 -28.20 43.37 14.72
C ALA A 155 -26.98 42.57 15.17
N PRO A 156 -27.10 41.78 16.23
CA PRO A 156 -25.96 41.04 16.76
C PRO A 156 -25.36 40.16 15.64
N ASP A 157 -24.05 40.33 15.43
CA ASP A 157 -23.27 39.60 14.39
C ASP A 157 -23.38 38.08 14.69
N ASP A 158 -24.30 37.42 14.02
CA ASP A 158 -24.64 35.99 14.13
C ASP A 158 -23.37 35.11 14.00
N ARG A 159 -22.31 35.66 13.37
CA ARG A 159 -21.00 35.03 13.22
C ARG A 159 -20.20 35.01 14.53
N ARG A 160 -20.45 35.86 15.48
CA ARG A 160 -19.72 35.91 16.77
C ARG A 160 -20.26 34.93 17.79
N GLU A 161 -21.54 34.58 17.71
CA GLU A 161 -22.24 33.79 18.75
C GLU A 161 -22.00 32.28 18.67
N GLY A 162 -21.76 31.71 17.48
CA GLY A 162 -21.45 30.28 17.26
C GLY A 162 -19.99 29.86 17.54
N ARG A 163 -19.11 30.80 17.84
CA ARG A 163 -17.65 30.55 17.97
C ARG A 163 -17.26 29.54 19.05
N PRO A 164 -17.85 29.49 20.25
CA PRO A 164 -17.49 28.51 21.28
C PRO A 164 -17.81 27.06 20.86
N ALA A 165 -18.95 26.82 20.21
CA ALA A 165 -19.32 25.49 19.72
C ALA A 165 -18.38 25.03 18.58
N THR A 166 -17.97 25.95 17.71
CA THR A 166 -16.99 25.68 16.65
C THR A 166 -15.62 25.34 17.25
N LEU A 167 -15.15 26.07 18.27
CA LEU A 167 -13.88 25.80 18.94
C LEU A 167 -13.89 24.44 19.66
N LEU A 168 -15.00 24.05 20.29
CA LEU A 168 -15.17 22.72 20.86
C LEU A 168 -15.17 21.63 19.79
N ALA A 169 -15.76 21.87 18.62
CA ALA A 169 -15.72 20.95 17.49
C ALA A 169 -14.29 20.79 16.92
N VAL A 170 -13.53 21.88 16.85
CA VAL A 170 -12.11 21.86 16.48
C VAL A 170 -11.29 21.07 17.51
N ALA A 171 -11.50 21.33 18.81
CA ALA A 171 -10.83 20.58 19.87
C ALA A 171 -11.14 19.07 19.79
N ALA A 172 -12.40 18.71 19.59
CA ALA A 172 -12.82 17.33 19.42
C ALA A 172 -12.20 16.68 18.17
N GLY A 173 -12.18 17.40 17.05
CA GLY A 173 -11.53 16.94 15.81
C GLY A 173 -10.02 16.75 15.96
N ALA A 174 -9.34 17.68 16.65
CA ALA A 174 -7.92 17.56 16.96
C ALA A 174 -7.63 16.33 17.86
N ALA A 175 -8.49 16.05 18.85
CA ALA A 175 -8.35 14.86 19.67
C ALA A 175 -8.46 13.56 18.84
N LEU A 176 -9.35 13.52 17.84
CA LEU A 176 -9.47 12.39 16.92
C LEU A 176 -8.23 12.20 16.03
N LEU A 177 -7.49 13.26 15.76
CA LEU A 177 -6.25 13.19 14.95
C LEU A 177 -5.05 12.64 15.73
N LEU A 178 -5.03 12.67 17.06
CA LEU A 178 -3.86 12.27 17.85
C LEU A 178 -3.34 10.86 17.52
N PRO A 179 -4.17 9.80 17.46
CA PRO A 179 -3.71 8.46 17.11
C PRO A 179 -3.14 8.38 15.68
N TRP A 180 -3.71 9.15 14.76
CA TRP A 180 -3.26 9.22 13.37
C TRP A 180 -1.95 10.00 13.24
N ALA A 181 -1.82 11.12 13.95
CA ALA A 181 -0.58 11.89 14.00
C ALA A 181 0.58 11.03 14.54
N TRP A 182 0.29 10.14 15.50
CA TRP A 182 1.26 9.18 16.01
C TRP A 182 1.66 8.15 14.94
N LEU A 183 0.72 7.67 14.12
CA LEU A 183 1.01 6.71 13.04
C LEU A 183 1.91 7.33 11.95
N GLY A 184 1.90 8.65 11.82
CA GLY A 184 2.73 9.39 10.89
C GLY A 184 2.07 9.72 9.57
N ALA A 185 2.59 10.75 8.89
CA ALA A 185 2.10 11.18 7.59
C ALA A 185 2.62 10.28 6.46
N LEU A 186 1.89 10.33 5.37
CA LEU A 186 2.15 9.64 4.12
C LEU A 186 2.26 10.64 2.98
N GLY A 187 2.87 10.20 1.91
CA GLY A 187 2.94 10.94 0.67
C GLY A 187 3.69 12.28 0.76
N GLY A 188 3.67 12.98 -0.34
CA GLY A 188 4.29 14.29 -0.48
C GLY A 188 3.44 15.44 0.05
N LEU A 189 3.96 16.67 -0.11
CA LEU A 189 3.25 17.89 0.25
C LEU A 189 1.96 18.05 -0.55
N LEU A 190 1.96 17.69 -1.84
CA LEU A 190 0.79 17.75 -2.71
C LEU A 190 -0.32 16.84 -2.21
N GLU A 191 -0.01 15.60 -1.89
CA GLU A 191 -0.97 14.61 -1.38
C GLU A 191 -1.57 15.09 -0.04
N THR A 192 -0.72 15.53 0.90
CA THR A 192 -1.18 16.08 2.18
C THR A 192 -2.11 17.29 1.99
N PHE A 193 -1.78 18.19 1.07
CA PHE A 193 -2.61 19.35 0.73
C PHE A 193 -3.96 18.91 0.14
N LEU A 194 -3.97 17.99 -0.81
CA LEU A 194 -5.18 17.47 -1.43
C LEU A 194 -6.05 16.69 -0.43
N ALA A 195 -5.45 15.93 0.48
CA ALA A 195 -6.18 15.28 1.57
C ALA A 195 -6.85 16.31 2.49
N GLY A 196 -6.18 17.42 2.79
CA GLY A 196 -6.74 18.54 3.52
C GLY A 196 -7.93 19.19 2.81
N LEU A 197 -7.83 19.41 1.49
CA LEU A 197 -8.93 19.92 0.66
C LEU A 197 -10.10 18.94 0.61
N ALA A 198 -9.86 17.66 0.43
CA ALA A 198 -10.88 16.62 0.40
C ALA A 198 -11.62 16.52 1.75
N ALA A 199 -10.87 16.54 2.85
CA ALA A 199 -11.43 16.56 4.19
C ALA A 199 -12.29 17.81 4.46
N ALA A 200 -11.83 18.99 4.03
CA ALA A 200 -12.59 20.23 4.14
C ALA A 200 -13.89 20.19 3.30
N ALA A 201 -13.84 19.61 2.09
CA ALA A 201 -15.00 19.46 1.21
C ALA A 201 -16.02 18.45 1.76
N LEU A 202 -15.57 17.30 2.30
CA LEU A 202 -16.42 16.33 2.99
C LEU A 202 -17.05 16.92 4.26
N GLY A 203 -16.28 17.68 5.02
CA GLY A 203 -16.81 18.46 6.14
C GLY A 203 -17.86 19.48 5.72
N ALA A 204 -17.66 20.15 4.57
CA ALA A 204 -18.65 21.08 4.02
C ALA A 204 -19.92 20.35 3.57
N LEU A 205 -19.79 19.19 2.92
CA LEU A 205 -20.93 18.33 2.53
C LEU A 205 -21.75 17.91 3.76
N ALA A 206 -21.08 17.40 4.78
CA ALA A 206 -21.73 17.06 6.05
C ALA A 206 -22.42 18.26 6.70
N GLY A 207 -21.78 19.44 6.66
CA GLY A 207 -22.33 20.69 7.18
C GLY A 207 -23.56 21.17 6.41
N VAL A 208 -23.71 20.84 5.14
CA VAL A 208 -24.93 21.11 4.35
C VAL A 208 -26.05 20.14 4.71
N LEU A 209 -25.74 18.86 4.88
CA LEU A 209 -26.72 17.82 5.22
C LEU A 209 -27.23 17.98 6.67
N LEU A 210 -26.36 18.44 7.58
CA LEU A 210 -26.64 18.62 9.01
C LEU A 210 -26.67 20.12 9.40
N ASP A 211 -27.34 20.94 8.60
CA ASP A 211 -27.44 22.38 8.85
C ASP A 211 -28.40 22.76 9.99
N ALA A 212 -28.52 24.06 10.24
CA ALA A 212 -29.39 24.56 11.31
C ALA A 212 -30.85 24.10 11.14
N THR A 213 -31.34 23.96 9.89
CA THR A 213 -32.72 23.50 9.61
C THR A 213 -32.91 22.02 9.95
N PHE A 214 -31.85 21.21 9.78
CA PHE A 214 -31.84 19.82 10.26
C PHE A 214 -32.05 19.76 11.76
N TRP A 215 -31.27 20.51 12.53
CA TRP A 215 -31.30 20.46 14.01
C TRP A 215 -32.55 21.11 14.60
N ALA A 216 -33.09 22.16 13.99
CA ALA A 216 -34.33 22.82 14.42
C ALA A 216 -35.52 21.88 14.51
N ARG A 217 -35.57 20.82 13.69
CA ARG A 217 -36.65 19.81 13.67
C ARG A 217 -36.81 19.04 14.96
N PHE A 218 -35.75 18.94 15.76
CA PHE A 218 -35.77 18.25 17.06
C PHE A 218 -36.02 19.17 18.25
N THR A 219 -36.14 20.49 18.01
CA THR A 219 -36.31 21.52 19.07
C THR A 219 -37.69 22.18 19.05
N VAL A 220 -38.63 21.72 18.22
CA VAL A 220 -39.94 22.35 18.00
C VAL A 220 -40.87 22.25 19.22
N ASP A 221 -40.67 21.30 20.12
CA ASP A 221 -41.49 21.18 21.34
C ASP A 221 -40.98 22.15 22.42
N ALA A 222 -41.81 23.02 22.93
CA ALA A 222 -41.47 23.90 24.02
C ALA A 222 -41.93 23.28 25.38
N PRO A 223 -41.06 23.11 26.42
CA PRO A 223 -39.61 23.35 26.41
C PRO A 223 -38.85 22.25 25.70
N PRO A 224 -37.78 22.58 24.98
CA PRO A 224 -36.98 21.58 24.27
C PRO A 224 -36.37 20.59 25.25
N ARG A 225 -36.61 19.28 25.01
CA ARG A 225 -36.04 18.19 25.80
C ARG A 225 -34.65 17.84 25.31
N PRO A 226 -33.56 18.24 25.99
CA PRO A 226 -32.19 18.03 25.50
C PRO A 226 -31.87 16.56 25.23
N ALA A 227 -32.38 15.65 26.04
CA ALA A 227 -32.19 14.22 25.86
C ALA A 227 -32.75 13.69 24.50
N ARG A 228 -33.91 14.23 24.08
CA ARG A 228 -34.51 13.85 22.80
C ARG A 228 -33.65 14.32 21.61
N LEU A 229 -33.15 15.56 21.66
CA LEU A 229 -32.27 16.08 20.64
C LEU A 229 -30.96 15.24 20.57
N VAL A 230 -30.34 14.94 21.69
CA VAL A 230 -29.07 14.18 21.73
C VAL A 230 -29.29 12.76 21.26
N LEU A 231 -30.30 12.06 21.75
CA LEU A 231 -30.51 10.64 21.40
C LEU A 231 -31.09 10.48 20.00
N VAL A 232 -32.20 11.15 19.69
CA VAL A 232 -32.87 10.96 18.38
C VAL A 232 -32.12 11.73 17.29
N GLY A 233 -31.81 13.01 17.53
CA GLY A 233 -31.06 13.82 16.59
C GLY A 233 -29.65 13.27 16.33
N GLY A 234 -28.98 12.80 17.39
CA GLY A 234 -27.68 12.16 17.29
C GLY A 234 -27.70 10.88 16.45
N LEU A 235 -28.72 10.01 16.66
CA LEU A 235 -28.88 8.78 15.86
C LEU A 235 -29.14 9.09 14.39
N VAL A 236 -30.05 10.02 14.11
CA VAL A 236 -30.39 10.43 12.72
C VAL A 236 -29.19 11.08 12.02
N ALA A 237 -28.41 11.90 12.75
CA ALA A 237 -27.17 12.46 12.25
C ALA A 237 -26.09 11.39 12.06
N GLY A 238 -26.03 10.39 12.93
CA GLY A 238 -25.13 9.25 12.80
C GLY A 238 -25.30 8.51 11.49
N VAL A 239 -26.54 8.29 11.04
CA VAL A 239 -26.81 7.68 9.72
C VAL A 239 -26.28 8.56 8.57
N VAL A 240 -26.44 9.89 8.65
CA VAL A 240 -25.85 10.80 7.65
C VAL A 240 -24.33 10.67 7.68
N LEU A 241 -23.72 10.56 8.84
CA LEU A 241 -22.27 10.45 8.97
C LEU A 241 -21.75 9.09 8.49
N VAL A 242 -22.55 8.00 8.58
CA VAL A 242 -22.22 6.72 7.90
C VAL A 242 -22.12 6.94 6.40
N LEU A 243 -23.09 7.63 5.77
CA LEU A 243 -23.08 7.90 4.33
C LEU A 243 -21.89 8.76 3.90
N VAL A 244 -21.54 9.80 4.69
CA VAL A 244 -20.38 10.65 4.41
C VAL A 244 -19.07 9.86 4.60
N ALA A 245 -18.96 9.09 5.69
CA ALA A 245 -17.80 8.25 5.97
C ALA A 245 -17.54 7.24 4.88
N ALA A 246 -18.60 6.58 4.41
CA ALA A 246 -18.52 5.61 3.32
C ALA A 246 -17.98 6.21 2.01
N GLY A 247 -18.14 7.51 1.81
CA GLY A 247 -17.59 8.24 0.66
C GLY A 247 -16.13 8.70 0.81
N ALA A 248 -15.54 8.55 1.99
CA ALA A 248 -14.22 9.10 2.31
C ALA A 248 -13.11 8.04 2.20
N GLY A 249 -12.31 8.10 1.14
CA GLY A 249 -11.16 7.20 0.95
C GLY A 249 -11.41 6.04 0.00
N GLN A 250 -10.34 5.35 -0.39
CA GLN A 250 -10.34 4.17 -1.28
C GLN A 250 -9.48 3.03 -0.71
N SER A 251 -9.53 1.85 -1.33
CA SER A 251 -8.70 0.66 -1.01
C SER A 251 -8.60 0.29 0.48
N GLY A 252 -9.68 0.52 1.24
CA GLY A 252 -9.73 0.24 2.67
C GLY A 252 -9.56 1.48 3.57
N ALA A 253 -9.02 2.60 3.09
CA ALA A 253 -8.88 3.84 3.86
C ALA A 253 -10.23 4.47 4.27
N GLN A 254 -11.35 4.08 3.63
CA GLN A 254 -12.71 4.47 4.04
C GLN A 254 -13.19 3.72 5.29
N LEU A 255 -12.68 2.54 5.59
CA LEU A 255 -13.18 1.71 6.69
C LEU A 255 -13.00 2.38 8.06
N PRO A 256 -11.85 2.98 8.40
CA PRO A 256 -11.69 3.77 9.61
C PRO A 256 -12.76 4.85 9.80
N ALA A 257 -13.08 5.60 8.74
CA ALA A 257 -14.07 6.68 8.81
C ALA A 257 -15.47 6.16 9.18
N LEU A 258 -15.83 4.94 8.75
CA LEU A 258 -17.11 4.28 9.09
C LEU A 258 -17.25 3.99 10.61
N PHE A 259 -16.14 3.81 11.30
CA PHE A 259 -16.15 3.67 12.78
C PHE A 259 -16.12 5.02 13.49
N LEU A 260 -15.35 5.98 12.97
CA LEU A 260 -15.08 7.24 13.65
C LEU A 260 -16.26 8.22 13.61
N LEU A 261 -16.89 8.38 12.44
CA LEU A 261 -17.86 9.47 12.25
C LEU A 261 -19.23 9.24 12.89
N PRO A 262 -19.85 8.04 12.86
CA PRO A 262 -21.21 7.87 13.36
C PRO A 262 -21.41 8.28 14.82
N PRO A 263 -20.52 7.96 15.79
CA PRO A 263 -20.64 8.42 17.17
C PRO A 263 -20.63 9.94 17.31
N LEU A 264 -19.96 10.65 16.41
CA LEU A 264 -19.89 12.12 16.47
C LEU A 264 -21.25 12.79 16.24
N GLY A 265 -22.24 12.09 15.69
CA GLY A 265 -23.63 12.55 15.61
C GLY A 265 -24.19 12.95 16.97
N PHE A 266 -23.89 12.20 18.03
CA PHE A 266 -24.30 12.50 19.39
C PHE A 266 -23.55 13.70 19.97
N ALA A 267 -22.26 13.84 19.71
CA ALA A 267 -21.46 15.00 20.13
C ALA A 267 -21.98 16.28 19.46
N LEU A 268 -22.27 16.25 18.16
CA LEU A 268 -22.86 17.37 17.42
C LEU A 268 -24.25 17.73 17.95
N ALA A 269 -25.10 16.74 18.21
CA ALA A 269 -26.43 16.96 18.82
C ALA A 269 -26.33 17.62 20.17
N ALA A 270 -25.35 17.23 21.01
CA ALA A 270 -25.13 17.83 22.31
C ALA A 270 -24.68 19.30 22.22
N LEU A 271 -23.77 19.62 21.26
CA LEU A 271 -23.35 21.00 20.99
C LEU A 271 -24.54 21.89 20.56
N HIS A 272 -25.42 21.37 19.68
CA HIS A 272 -26.61 22.08 19.23
C HIS A 272 -27.62 22.24 20.36
N ALA A 273 -27.82 21.22 21.24
CA ALA A 273 -28.69 21.31 22.40
C ALA A 273 -28.22 22.37 23.40
N ALA A 274 -26.92 22.48 23.64
CA ALA A 274 -26.33 23.49 24.52
C ALA A 274 -26.51 24.92 23.97
N ALA A 275 -26.34 25.10 22.67
CA ALA A 275 -26.52 26.40 22.03
C ALA A 275 -27.98 26.84 21.95
N ALA A 276 -28.91 25.92 21.63
CA ALA A 276 -30.34 26.20 21.57
C ALA A 276 -30.90 26.68 22.92
N ARG A 277 -30.42 26.13 24.03
CA ARG A 277 -30.80 26.62 25.39
C ARG A 277 -30.32 28.05 25.68
N ALA A 278 -29.21 28.46 25.04
CA ALA A 278 -28.70 29.83 25.14
C ALA A 278 -29.40 30.81 24.17
N GLY A 279 -30.45 30.36 23.45
CA GLY A 279 -31.14 31.15 22.43
C GLY A 279 -30.29 31.41 21.18
N ARG A 280 -29.23 30.59 20.95
CA ARG A 280 -28.27 30.78 19.86
C ARG A 280 -28.47 29.76 18.78
N SER A 281 -28.42 30.18 17.53
CA SER A 281 -28.30 29.25 16.40
C SER A 281 -26.84 28.87 16.19
N VAL A 282 -26.59 27.58 15.96
CA VAL A 282 -25.25 27.09 15.58
C VAL A 282 -25.27 26.84 14.09
N GLY A 283 -24.45 27.58 13.36
CA GLY A 283 -24.31 27.42 11.92
C GLY A 283 -23.64 26.08 11.55
N ARG A 284 -23.25 25.91 10.28
CA ARG A 284 -22.61 24.70 9.73
C ARG A 284 -21.17 24.47 10.23
N ALA A 285 -20.54 25.48 10.85
CA ALA A 285 -19.12 25.45 11.19
C ALA A 285 -18.71 24.31 12.12
N PRO A 286 -19.43 23.98 13.22
CA PRO A 286 -19.05 22.86 14.07
C PRO A 286 -19.05 21.51 13.34
N VAL A 287 -20.05 21.28 12.48
CA VAL A 287 -20.15 20.05 11.70
C VAL A 287 -18.97 19.97 10.71
N ARG A 288 -18.69 21.07 10.01
CA ARG A 288 -17.59 21.14 9.02
C ARG A 288 -16.26 20.79 9.66
N TRP A 289 -15.95 21.39 10.80
CA TRP A 289 -14.67 21.20 11.46
C TRP A 289 -14.54 19.82 12.10
N LEU A 290 -15.57 19.34 12.79
CA LEU A 290 -15.52 18.04 13.44
C LEU A 290 -15.41 16.89 12.42
N VAL A 291 -16.24 16.93 11.37
CA VAL A 291 -16.22 15.89 10.33
C VAL A 291 -14.96 16.02 9.47
N GLY A 292 -14.58 17.24 9.06
CA GLY A 292 -13.36 17.44 8.28
C GLY A 292 -12.10 16.93 8.99
N LEU A 293 -11.90 17.31 10.26
CA LEU A 293 -10.77 16.80 11.05
C LEU A 293 -10.88 15.29 11.32
N GLY A 294 -12.10 14.77 11.50
CA GLY A 294 -12.33 13.34 11.71
C GLY A 294 -11.95 12.47 10.50
N VAL A 295 -12.17 12.96 9.27
CA VAL A 295 -11.78 12.22 8.05
C VAL A 295 -10.34 12.50 7.62
N LEU A 296 -9.74 13.61 8.08
CA LEU A 296 -8.38 13.99 7.70
C LEU A 296 -7.36 12.91 8.11
N GLY A 297 -7.51 12.33 9.29
CA GLY A 297 -6.64 11.25 9.75
C GLY A 297 -6.57 10.08 8.77
N PRO A 298 -7.70 9.40 8.48
CA PRO A 298 -7.74 8.34 7.49
C PRO A 298 -7.27 8.73 6.09
N LEU A 299 -7.60 9.95 5.63
CA LEU A 299 -7.25 10.40 4.27
C LEU A 299 -5.78 10.76 4.11
N ALA A 300 -5.16 11.36 5.14
CA ALA A 300 -3.80 11.87 5.05
C ALA A 300 -2.75 10.93 5.65
N LEU A 301 -3.18 9.96 6.47
CA LEU A 301 -2.28 9.14 7.28
C LEU A 301 -2.50 7.63 7.07
N ALA A 302 -3.36 7.23 6.12
CA ALA A 302 -3.57 5.87 5.68
C ALA A 302 -3.50 5.82 4.15
N ASP A 303 -2.32 5.55 3.61
CA ASP A 303 -2.08 5.45 2.18
C ASP A 303 -2.76 4.19 1.62
N PRO A 304 -3.70 4.34 0.67
CA PRO A 304 -4.35 3.19 0.05
C PRO A 304 -3.39 2.33 -0.78
N GLU A 305 -2.38 2.93 -1.37
CA GLU A 305 -1.37 2.22 -2.15
C GLU A 305 -0.54 1.32 -1.23
N GLU A 306 0.00 1.88 -0.14
CA GLU A 306 0.72 1.13 0.88
C GLU A 306 -0.15 0.05 1.53
N LEU A 307 -1.41 0.36 1.88
CA LEU A 307 -2.35 -0.63 2.43
C LEU A 307 -2.61 -1.77 1.45
N THR A 308 -2.79 -1.49 0.17
CA THR A 308 -3.06 -2.51 -0.85
C THR A 308 -1.86 -3.43 -1.04
N VAL A 309 -0.67 -2.86 -1.17
CA VAL A 309 0.59 -3.61 -1.33
C VAL A 309 0.86 -4.46 -0.09
N LEU A 310 0.78 -3.88 1.10
CA LEU A 310 1.12 -4.56 2.35
C LEU A 310 0.08 -5.59 2.79
N LEU A 311 -1.19 -5.46 2.39
CA LEU A 311 -2.20 -6.51 2.61
C LEU A 311 -1.91 -7.79 1.85
N ALA A 312 -1.32 -7.68 0.65
CA ALA A 312 -0.94 -8.86 -0.14
C ALA A 312 0.28 -9.59 0.45
N THR A 313 1.14 -8.90 1.19
CA THR A 313 2.46 -9.40 1.60
C THR A 313 2.66 -9.46 3.11
N THR A 314 2.24 -8.45 3.86
CA THR A 314 2.39 -8.36 5.31
C THR A 314 1.11 -7.88 6.00
N ARG A 315 1.07 -7.98 7.34
CA ARG A 315 -0.09 -7.56 8.15
C ARG A 315 0.22 -6.40 9.09
N ASP A 316 1.41 -5.84 9.08
CA ASP A 316 1.83 -4.84 10.06
C ASP A 316 1.19 -3.47 9.83
N VAL A 317 1.13 -2.95 8.60
CA VAL A 317 0.44 -1.67 8.32
C VAL A 317 -1.06 -1.76 8.59
N PRO A 318 -1.81 -2.76 8.09
CA PRO A 318 -3.20 -2.95 8.47
C PRO A 318 -3.42 -3.06 9.98
N TYR A 319 -2.52 -3.72 10.70
CA TYR A 319 -2.56 -3.82 12.15
C TYR A 319 -2.47 -2.43 12.81
N TRP A 320 -1.49 -1.61 12.44
CA TRP A 320 -1.31 -0.28 13.03
C TRP A 320 -2.40 0.70 12.62
N VAL A 321 -2.91 0.60 11.40
CA VAL A 321 -4.12 1.35 10.99
C VAL A 321 -5.34 0.94 11.82
N ALA A 322 -5.52 -0.35 12.11
CA ALA A 322 -6.58 -0.83 12.99
C ALA A 322 -6.41 -0.32 14.43
N VAL A 323 -5.19 -0.28 14.96
CA VAL A 323 -4.87 0.28 16.30
C VAL A 323 -5.21 1.78 16.34
N ALA A 324 -4.77 2.57 15.35
CA ALA A 324 -5.09 3.99 15.27
C ALA A 324 -6.60 4.21 15.15
N THR A 325 -7.29 3.38 14.34
CA THR A 325 -8.76 3.40 14.21
C THR A 325 -9.44 3.12 15.54
N GLY A 326 -9.02 2.07 16.25
CA GLY A 326 -9.58 1.69 17.55
C GLY A 326 -9.39 2.78 18.60
N ALA A 327 -8.22 3.38 18.67
CA ALA A 327 -7.93 4.49 19.58
C ALA A 327 -8.77 5.74 19.25
N ALA A 328 -8.85 6.12 17.97
CA ALA A 328 -9.66 7.25 17.53
C ALA A 328 -11.17 6.98 17.71
N PHE A 329 -11.63 5.74 17.51
CA PHE A 329 -13.01 5.34 17.81
C PHE A 329 -13.34 5.47 19.30
N ALA A 330 -12.42 5.03 20.18
CA ALA A 330 -12.60 5.23 21.63
C ALA A 330 -12.72 6.72 21.97
N VAL A 331 -11.90 7.58 21.37
CA VAL A 331 -12.01 9.04 21.52
C VAL A 331 -13.37 9.53 21.00
N ALA A 332 -13.85 9.07 19.85
CA ALA A 332 -15.15 9.45 19.29
C ALA A 332 -16.31 9.08 20.24
N VAL A 333 -16.28 7.87 20.82
CA VAL A 333 -17.26 7.42 21.81
C VAL A 333 -17.18 8.25 23.09
N LEU A 334 -15.98 8.52 23.59
CA LEU A 334 -15.78 9.38 24.78
C LEU A 334 -16.30 10.80 24.54
N LEU A 335 -16.09 11.37 23.35
CA LEU A 335 -16.65 12.66 22.96
C LEU A 335 -18.18 12.62 22.87
N ALA A 336 -18.75 11.57 22.29
CA ALA A 336 -20.19 11.37 22.19
C ALA A 336 -20.84 11.30 23.58
N VAL A 337 -20.29 10.48 24.48
CA VAL A 337 -20.76 10.30 25.85
C VAL A 337 -20.48 11.56 26.69
N GLY A 338 -19.25 12.07 26.64
CA GLY A 338 -18.84 13.24 27.44
C GLY A 338 -19.64 14.49 27.06
N TYR A 339 -19.77 14.80 25.78
CA TYR A 339 -20.58 15.92 25.32
C TYR A 339 -22.07 15.67 25.57
N GLY A 340 -22.56 14.44 25.37
CA GLY A 340 -23.92 14.04 25.64
C GLY A 340 -24.29 14.24 27.13
N VAL A 341 -23.46 13.77 28.04
CA VAL A 341 -23.70 13.89 29.48
C VAL A 341 -23.48 15.31 29.98
N LEU A 342 -22.37 15.96 29.62
CA LEU A 342 -22.03 17.29 30.17
C LEU A 342 -22.87 18.41 29.57
N LEU A 343 -23.07 18.41 28.25
CA LEU A 343 -23.79 19.46 27.55
C LEU A 343 -25.32 19.26 27.54
N ALA A 344 -25.83 18.03 27.79
CA ALA A 344 -27.27 17.78 27.93
C ALA A 344 -27.85 18.15 29.30
N ARG A 345 -27.04 18.45 30.31
CA ARG A 345 -27.50 18.87 31.63
C ARG A 345 -28.33 20.15 31.53
N PRO A 346 -29.43 20.31 32.33
CA PRO A 346 -30.36 21.47 32.20
C PRO A 346 -29.71 22.85 32.36
N ARG A 347 -28.67 22.94 33.16
CA ARG A 347 -27.91 24.20 33.38
C ARG A 347 -26.63 24.33 32.58
N ALA A 348 -26.30 23.35 31.74
CA ALA A 348 -25.07 23.39 30.98
C ALA A 348 -25.20 24.32 29.75
N GLY A 349 -24.23 25.20 29.60
CA GLY A 349 -24.03 26.02 28.41
C GLY A 349 -22.69 25.68 27.75
N THR A 350 -22.45 26.24 26.58
CA THR A 350 -21.11 26.18 26.00
C THR A 350 -20.10 26.95 26.85
N PRO A 351 -18.88 26.44 27.06
CA PRO A 351 -17.84 27.16 27.81
C PRO A 351 -17.57 28.54 27.23
N ARG A 352 -16.98 29.42 28.07
CA ARG A 352 -16.53 30.74 27.60
C ARG A 352 -15.57 30.55 26.41
N ARG A 353 -15.65 31.46 25.42
CA ARG A 353 -14.83 31.43 24.19
C ARG A 353 -13.33 31.23 24.46
N ARG A 354 -12.80 31.86 25.51
CA ARG A 354 -11.38 31.72 25.90
C ARG A 354 -11.06 30.26 26.29
N VAL A 355 -11.89 29.61 27.08
CA VAL A 355 -11.70 28.22 27.52
C VAL A 355 -11.77 27.27 26.34
N ALA A 356 -12.76 27.42 25.46
CA ALA A 356 -12.88 26.59 24.24
C ALA A 356 -11.70 26.84 23.28
N GLY A 357 -11.23 28.11 23.19
CA GLY A 357 -10.06 28.47 22.39
C GLY A 357 -8.76 27.87 22.90
N VAL A 358 -8.53 27.91 24.21
CA VAL A 358 -7.36 27.28 24.85
C VAL A 358 -7.40 25.77 24.61
N ALA A 359 -8.55 25.11 24.82
CA ALA A 359 -8.68 23.68 24.57
C ALA A 359 -8.37 23.30 23.11
N ALA A 360 -8.90 24.06 22.14
CA ALA A 360 -8.62 23.82 20.73
C ALA A 360 -7.12 24.02 20.39
N ALA A 361 -6.53 25.12 20.89
CA ALA A 361 -5.10 25.40 20.65
C ALA A 361 -4.19 24.35 21.30
N THR A 362 -4.48 23.93 22.53
CA THR A 362 -3.71 22.88 23.23
C THR A 362 -3.77 21.55 22.48
N LEU A 363 -4.94 21.13 22.01
CA LEU A 363 -5.08 19.86 21.28
C LEU A 363 -4.44 19.92 19.89
N LEU A 364 -4.53 21.05 19.18
CA LEU A 364 -3.81 21.23 17.92
C LEU A 364 -2.30 21.22 18.13
N ALA A 365 -1.80 21.90 19.19
CA ALA A 365 -0.39 21.83 19.56
C ALA A 365 0.03 20.40 19.94
N ALA A 366 -0.83 19.67 20.68
CA ALA A 366 -0.58 18.27 21.00
C ALA A 366 -0.48 17.38 19.74
N VAL A 367 -1.34 17.59 18.74
CA VAL A 367 -1.25 16.88 17.44
C VAL A 367 0.10 17.15 16.79
N ALA A 368 0.55 18.42 16.74
CA ALA A 368 1.82 18.78 16.16
C ALA A 368 3.01 18.16 16.93
N VAL A 369 2.97 18.19 18.27
CA VAL A 369 4.01 17.60 19.13
C VAL A 369 4.03 16.07 18.96
N VAL A 370 2.86 15.41 18.97
CA VAL A 370 2.77 13.94 18.77
C VAL A 370 3.33 13.56 17.40
N TYR A 371 3.02 14.32 16.36
CA TYR A 371 3.51 14.08 15.02
C TYR A 371 5.05 14.19 14.93
N VAL A 372 5.64 15.23 15.54
CA VAL A 372 7.08 15.53 15.39
C VAL A 372 7.95 14.73 16.36
N VAL A 373 7.49 14.44 17.59
CA VAL A 373 8.34 13.89 18.67
C VAL A 373 8.10 12.40 18.89
N PRO A 374 6.92 11.91 19.38
CA PRO A 374 6.72 10.48 19.61
C PRO A 374 6.15 9.74 18.41
N GLY A 375 5.64 10.46 17.40
CA GLY A 375 5.05 9.86 16.21
C GLY A 375 6.09 9.21 15.31
N GLN A 376 5.64 8.46 14.34
CA GLN A 376 6.46 7.92 13.27
C GLN A 376 6.58 9.03 12.22
N PRO A 377 7.66 9.82 12.23
CA PRO A 377 7.65 11.10 11.57
C PRO A 377 7.81 10.99 10.07
N GLY A 378 7.29 11.92 9.41
CA GLY A 378 7.79 12.37 8.14
C GLY A 378 6.71 12.46 7.08
N LEU A 379 6.81 13.54 6.35
CA LEU A 379 6.45 13.59 4.97
C LEU A 379 7.44 12.71 4.25
N TYR A 380 7.06 11.48 3.95
CA TYR A 380 7.77 10.66 3.00
C TYR A 380 7.34 11.14 1.62
N GLY A 381 8.13 12.00 1.01
CA GLY A 381 7.93 12.36 -0.37
C GLY A 381 8.07 11.12 -1.27
N ASP A 382 7.44 11.17 -2.42
CA ASP A 382 7.66 10.19 -3.47
C ASP A 382 9.15 10.13 -3.82
N ARG A 383 9.63 8.93 -4.16
CA ARG A 383 10.91 8.73 -4.80
C ARG A 383 10.73 8.27 -6.23
N LEU A 384 11.62 8.72 -7.08
CA LEU A 384 11.60 8.42 -8.49
C LEU A 384 12.89 7.72 -8.88
N LEU A 385 12.81 6.62 -9.62
CA LEU A 385 13.95 6.04 -10.31
C LEU A 385 13.98 6.57 -11.75
N VAL A 386 14.97 7.39 -12.05
CA VAL A 386 15.19 8.04 -13.34
C VAL A 386 16.13 7.18 -14.15
N VAL A 387 15.63 6.47 -15.14
CA VAL A 387 16.44 5.61 -16.03
C VAL A 387 16.90 6.43 -17.21
N LEU A 388 18.22 6.50 -17.42
CA LEU A 388 18.80 7.21 -18.54
C LEU A 388 18.69 6.40 -19.85
N ARG A 389 18.63 7.11 -20.97
CA ARG A 389 18.49 6.52 -22.30
C ARG A 389 19.71 5.72 -22.73
N GLU A 390 20.88 6.26 -22.47
CA GLU A 390 22.14 5.62 -22.78
C GLU A 390 22.47 4.59 -21.71
N GLN A 391 22.51 3.30 -22.09
CA GLN A 391 22.98 2.22 -21.24
C GLN A 391 24.36 1.79 -21.70
N ALA A 392 25.11 1.12 -20.83
CA ALA A 392 26.44 0.66 -21.17
C ALA A 392 26.38 -0.41 -22.27
N ASP A 393 27.28 -0.30 -23.25
CA ASP A 393 27.48 -1.33 -24.24
C ASP A 393 28.34 -2.48 -23.67
N LEU A 394 27.72 -3.64 -23.55
CA LEU A 394 28.34 -4.86 -23.04
C LEU A 394 28.63 -5.89 -24.13
N ASP A 395 28.43 -5.53 -25.39
CA ASP A 395 28.75 -6.41 -26.51
C ASP A 395 30.26 -6.60 -26.66
N GLY A 396 30.66 -7.75 -27.21
CA GLY A 396 32.05 -8.08 -27.48
C GLY A 396 32.93 -8.29 -26.23
N ILE A 397 32.35 -8.46 -25.04
CA ILE A 397 33.12 -8.85 -23.86
C ILE A 397 33.66 -10.27 -24.08
N PRO A 398 34.98 -10.48 -24.04
CA PRO A 398 35.57 -11.80 -24.29
C PRO A 398 35.09 -12.83 -23.26
N THR A 399 34.75 -14.00 -23.70
CA THR A 399 34.35 -15.11 -22.81
C THR A 399 35.47 -15.54 -21.87
N GLY A 400 36.74 -15.24 -22.23
CA GLY A 400 37.91 -15.49 -21.38
C GLY A 400 38.24 -16.98 -21.21
N ALA A 401 39.07 -17.28 -20.23
CA ALA A 401 39.37 -18.64 -19.82
C ALA A 401 38.14 -19.32 -19.18
N PRO A 402 37.96 -20.65 -19.29
CA PRO A 402 36.89 -21.34 -18.61
C PRO A 402 37.04 -21.25 -17.10
N GLY A 403 35.92 -21.32 -16.40
CA GLY A 403 35.86 -21.34 -14.94
C GLY A 403 35.98 -19.96 -14.29
N ARG A 404 36.28 -19.97 -13.00
CA ARG A 404 36.23 -18.78 -12.13
C ARG A 404 37.10 -17.61 -12.62
N ALA A 405 38.35 -17.89 -13.04
CA ALA A 405 39.26 -16.84 -13.48
C ALA A 405 38.71 -16.06 -14.71
N GLY A 406 38.13 -16.76 -15.68
CA GLY A 406 37.49 -16.12 -16.82
C GLY A 406 36.22 -15.36 -16.45
N ARG A 407 35.42 -15.90 -15.50
CA ARG A 407 34.26 -15.24 -14.98
C ARG A 407 34.64 -13.94 -14.24
N ASP A 408 35.64 -13.96 -13.39
CA ASP A 408 36.11 -12.80 -12.63
C ASP A 408 36.64 -11.69 -13.57
N ALA A 409 37.39 -12.07 -14.63
CA ALA A 409 37.86 -11.11 -15.60
C ALA A 409 36.69 -10.44 -16.37
N ARG A 410 35.64 -11.22 -16.71
CA ARG A 410 34.44 -10.67 -17.36
C ARG A 410 33.68 -9.74 -16.40
N ALA A 411 33.50 -10.14 -15.15
CA ALA A 411 32.83 -9.33 -14.14
C ALA A 411 33.54 -7.99 -13.92
N ALA A 412 34.88 -7.99 -13.90
CA ALA A 412 35.69 -6.78 -13.81
C ALA A 412 35.52 -5.86 -15.03
N GLU A 413 35.49 -6.42 -16.25
CA GLU A 413 35.28 -5.63 -17.46
C GLU A 413 33.85 -5.08 -17.56
N VAL A 414 32.84 -5.87 -17.19
CA VAL A 414 31.45 -5.43 -17.11
C VAL A 414 31.34 -4.27 -16.13
N TYR A 415 31.83 -4.43 -14.90
CA TYR A 415 31.82 -3.37 -13.87
C TYR A 415 32.47 -2.08 -14.37
N ARG A 416 33.66 -2.17 -14.95
CA ARG A 416 34.38 -1.02 -15.49
C ARG A 416 33.57 -0.27 -16.56
N ARG A 417 32.95 -0.98 -17.53
CA ARG A 417 32.13 -0.35 -18.59
C ARG A 417 30.86 0.31 -18.02
N LEU A 418 30.21 -0.36 -17.08
CA LEU A 418 29.01 0.16 -16.42
C LEU A 418 29.30 1.47 -15.64
N VAL A 419 30.34 1.46 -14.81
CA VAL A 419 30.76 2.64 -14.04
C VAL A 419 31.16 3.79 -14.95
N ALA A 420 32.00 3.52 -15.95
CA ALA A 420 32.44 4.55 -16.90
C ALA A 420 31.29 5.21 -17.68
N THR A 421 30.27 4.43 -18.05
CA THR A 421 29.08 4.96 -18.71
C THR A 421 28.24 5.80 -17.74
N ALA A 422 28.02 5.33 -16.53
CA ALA A 422 27.25 6.05 -15.52
C ALA A 422 27.92 7.37 -15.13
N ASP A 423 29.22 7.38 -14.86
CA ASP A 423 29.97 8.59 -14.52
C ASP A 423 29.89 9.66 -15.62
N ARG A 424 30.03 9.25 -16.86
CA ARG A 424 30.00 10.16 -18.02
C ARG A 424 28.61 10.75 -18.23
N THR A 425 27.58 9.91 -18.21
CA THR A 425 26.23 10.30 -18.65
C THR A 425 25.38 10.91 -17.54
N GLN A 426 25.62 10.53 -16.29
CA GLN A 426 24.84 11.03 -15.14
C GLN A 426 25.31 12.40 -14.63
N ALA A 427 26.57 12.79 -14.89
CA ALA A 427 27.22 13.93 -14.27
C ALA A 427 26.43 15.25 -14.40
N GLY A 428 25.80 15.51 -15.55
CA GLY A 428 25.00 16.71 -15.82
C GLY A 428 23.76 16.76 -14.96
N LEU A 429 22.91 15.75 -15.10
CA LEU A 429 21.63 15.65 -14.39
C LEU A 429 21.85 15.53 -12.88
N ARG A 430 22.83 14.79 -12.41
CA ARG A 430 23.20 14.67 -11.00
C ARG A 430 23.51 16.02 -10.36
N ARG A 431 24.30 16.87 -11.03
CA ARG A 431 24.58 18.23 -10.54
C ARG A 431 23.31 19.09 -10.46
N GLU A 432 22.42 18.98 -11.44
CA GLU A 432 21.17 19.74 -11.48
C GLU A 432 20.24 19.32 -10.36
N LEU A 433 20.00 18.00 -10.17
CA LEU A 433 19.19 17.45 -9.08
C LEU A 433 19.75 17.86 -7.70
N THR A 434 21.09 17.83 -7.54
CA THR A 434 21.73 18.26 -6.29
C THR A 434 21.50 19.75 -6.02
N ARG A 435 21.57 20.62 -7.04
CA ARG A 435 21.26 22.06 -6.90
C ARG A 435 19.80 22.29 -6.48
N LEU A 436 18.89 21.46 -6.98
CA LEU A 436 17.47 21.48 -6.64
C LEU A 436 17.17 20.83 -5.30
N ARG A 437 18.18 20.28 -4.59
CA ARG A 437 18.05 19.56 -3.33
C ARG A 437 17.15 18.31 -3.41
N LEU A 438 17.19 17.61 -4.55
CA LEU A 438 16.43 16.41 -4.82
C LEU A 438 17.22 15.10 -4.50
N HIS A 439 18.35 15.20 -3.85
CA HIS A 439 19.18 14.11 -3.28
C HIS A 439 19.36 12.90 -4.22
N PRO A 440 20.03 13.05 -5.39
CA PRO A 440 20.19 11.94 -6.33
C PRO A 440 21.14 10.86 -5.79
N THR A 441 20.69 9.62 -5.83
CA THR A 441 21.50 8.41 -5.56
C THR A 441 21.77 7.72 -6.89
N PRO A 442 23.04 7.61 -7.37
CA PRO A 442 23.37 7.03 -8.67
C PRO A 442 23.43 5.52 -8.63
N TYR A 443 23.07 4.90 -9.77
CA TYR A 443 23.21 3.46 -10.05
C TYR A 443 23.99 3.27 -11.36
N TYR A 444 24.93 2.35 -11.38
CA TYR A 444 25.67 2.00 -12.58
C TYR A 444 25.12 0.76 -13.28
N LEU A 445 24.61 -0.23 -12.56
CA LEU A 445 24.16 -1.51 -13.09
C LEU A 445 23.01 -1.36 -14.10
N VAL A 446 22.06 -0.53 -13.79
CA VAL A 446 21.18 0.15 -14.74
C VAL A 446 21.59 1.60 -14.68
N ASN A 447 21.92 2.21 -15.81
CA ASN A 447 22.30 3.62 -15.81
C ASN A 447 21.10 4.49 -15.40
N ALA A 448 20.96 4.70 -14.09
CA ALA A 448 19.81 5.32 -13.47
C ALA A 448 20.20 6.13 -12.23
N MET A 449 19.28 6.94 -11.73
CA MET A 449 19.40 7.64 -10.45
C MET A 449 18.08 7.57 -9.70
N GLU A 450 18.12 7.27 -8.41
CA GLU A 450 16.98 7.51 -7.54
C GLU A 450 17.02 8.95 -7.03
N THR A 451 15.89 9.65 -6.98
CA THR A 451 15.81 11.05 -6.53
C THR A 451 14.51 11.31 -5.79
N ASP A 452 14.50 12.29 -4.90
CA ASP A 452 13.26 12.75 -4.29
C ASP A 452 12.43 13.50 -5.36
N GLY A 453 11.10 13.33 -5.34
CA GLY A 453 10.21 14.09 -6.22
C GLY A 453 8.85 13.45 -6.38
N GLY A 454 7.84 14.32 -6.51
CA GLY A 454 6.45 13.97 -6.79
C GLY A 454 6.09 14.07 -8.28
N PRO A 455 4.78 14.12 -8.60
CA PRO A 455 4.27 14.15 -9.97
C PRO A 455 4.83 15.27 -10.83
N GLU A 456 5.08 16.45 -10.27
CA GLU A 456 5.65 17.60 -10.97
C GLU A 456 7.11 17.37 -11.36
N VAL A 457 7.91 16.79 -10.46
CA VAL A 457 9.31 16.42 -10.74
C VAL A 457 9.35 15.28 -11.77
N ARG A 458 8.44 14.30 -11.64
CA ARG A 458 8.29 13.21 -12.60
C ARG A 458 7.98 13.74 -14.00
N ALA A 459 7.03 14.67 -14.13
CA ALA A 459 6.67 15.28 -15.41
C ALA A 459 7.86 16.04 -16.02
N TRP A 460 8.57 16.82 -15.20
CA TRP A 460 9.76 17.55 -15.63
C TRP A 460 10.87 16.62 -16.11
N LEU A 461 11.19 15.57 -15.34
CA LEU A 461 12.21 14.58 -15.69
C LEU A 461 11.84 13.77 -16.95
N SER A 462 10.57 13.42 -17.10
CA SER A 462 10.08 12.68 -18.29
C SER A 462 10.20 13.47 -19.59
N GLY A 463 10.28 14.80 -19.52
CA GLY A 463 10.51 15.68 -20.67
C GLY A 463 12.01 15.84 -21.06
N ARG A 464 12.95 15.25 -20.31
CA ARG A 464 14.39 15.42 -20.55
C ARG A 464 14.87 14.48 -21.67
N PRO A 465 15.70 14.95 -22.60
CA PRO A 465 16.16 14.12 -23.71
C PRO A 465 17.07 12.95 -23.29
N GLU A 466 17.85 13.12 -22.21
CA GLU A 466 18.71 12.09 -21.64
C GLU A 466 17.95 11.01 -20.84
N VAL A 467 16.70 11.27 -20.47
CA VAL A 467 15.88 10.35 -19.70
C VAL A 467 15.07 9.44 -20.62
N ALA A 468 15.12 8.13 -20.40
CA ALA A 468 14.30 7.15 -21.10
C ALA A 468 12.92 7.01 -20.45
N ARG A 469 12.89 6.94 -19.10
CA ARG A 469 11.68 6.75 -18.31
C ARG A 469 11.92 7.12 -16.85
N VAL A 470 10.83 7.39 -16.16
CA VAL A 470 10.82 7.70 -14.74
C VAL A 470 9.83 6.76 -14.06
N LEU A 471 10.33 5.91 -13.17
CA LEU A 471 9.55 4.96 -12.40
C LEU A 471 9.32 5.51 -10.98
N VAL A 472 8.22 5.15 -10.36
CA VAL A 472 7.99 5.42 -8.93
C VAL A 472 8.81 4.40 -8.14
N SER A 473 9.62 4.89 -7.19
CA SER A 473 10.38 4.06 -6.26
C SER A 473 9.77 4.24 -4.88
N GLN A 474 8.87 3.34 -4.50
CA GLN A 474 8.12 3.48 -3.26
C GLN A 474 9.01 3.47 -2.03
N ARG A 475 8.68 4.34 -1.06
CA ARG A 475 9.23 4.31 0.29
C ARG A 475 8.24 3.65 1.22
N LEU A 476 8.72 2.67 1.95
CA LEU A 476 7.95 2.14 3.09
C LEU A 476 8.14 3.07 4.29
N ARG A 477 7.01 3.45 4.93
CA ARG A 477 7.09 4.24 6.17
C ARG A 477 7.76 3.43 7.28
N PRO A 478 8.56 4.04 8.16
CA PRO A 478 8.94 3.39 9.40
C PRO A 478 7.67 3.25 10.26
N LEU A 479 7.34 2.01 10.59
CA LEU A 479 6.35 1.69 11.59
C LEU A 479 7.05 1.38 12.91
N PRO A 480 6.34 1.45 14.04
CA PRO A 480 6.88 0.90 15.28
C PRO A 480 7.34 -0.53 15.02
N ALA A 481 8.50 -0.90 15.56
CA ALA A 481 9.11 -2.21 15.34
C ALA A 481 8.05 -3.31 15.45
N ALA A 482 8.05 -4.22 14.49
CA ALA A 482 7.15 -5.36 14.49
C ALA A 482 7.16 -6.02 15.86
N ALA A 483 6.01 -6.28 16.42
CA ALA A 483 5.88 -6.70 17.82
C ALA A 483 6.66 -7.97 18.15
N ARG A 484 6.98 -8.80 17.16
CA ARG A 484 7.81 -9.99 17.28
C ARG A 484 8.43 -10.36 15.94
N PRO A 485 9.77 -10.54 15.84
CA PRO A 485 10.37 -11.10 14.65
C PRO A 485 9.82 -12.52 14.40
N ALA A 486 9.76 -12.91 13.13
CA ALA A 486 9.36 -14.24 12.73
C ALA A 486 10.26 -15.29 13.41
N ARG A 487 9.68 -16.40 13.87
CA ARG A 487 10.43 -17.49 14.52
C ARG A 487 9.98 -18.85 14.00
N GLY A 488 10.95 -19.69 13.66
CA GLY A 488 10.72 -21.09 13.33
C GLY A 488 10.17 -21.88 14.52
N ARG A 489 9.16 -22.73 14.26
CA ARG A 489 8.51 -23.56 15.29
C ARG A 489 8.64 -25.05 15.01
N VAL A 490 9.09 -25.41 13.83
CA VAL A 490 9.30 -26.81 13.43
C VAL A 490 10.71 -27.23 13.86
N PRO A 491 10.91 -28.46 14.37
CA PRO A 491 12.23 -28.97 14.70
C PRO A 491 13.06 -29.27 13.44
N ALA A 492 14.37 -29.43 13.61
CA ALA A 492 15.27 -29.90 12.57
C ALA A 492 14.84 -31.27 12.03
N PRO A 493 14.93 -31.52 10.71
CA PRO A 493 14.64 -32.83 10.16
C PRO A 493 15.71 -33.86 10.60
N ALA A 494 15.31 -35.11 10.74
CA ALA A 494 16.20 -36.20 11.14
C ALA A 494 17.11 -36.69 9.99
N GLY A 495 16.85 -36.26 8.78
CA GLY A 495 17.59 -36.66 7.55
C GLY A 495 17.26 -35.70 6.40
N PRO A 496 17.64 -36.04 5.16
CA PRO A 496 17.33 -35.23 4.01
C PRO A 496 15.84 -34.93 3.89
N ALA A 497 15.49 -33.67 3.71
CA ALA A 497 14.12 -33.26 3.50
C ALA A 497 13.56 -33.86 2.21
N TRP A 498 12.26 -34.08 2.15
CA TRP A 498 11.62 -34.78 1.02
C TRP A 498 11.91 -34.14 -0.34
N ASN A 499 11.99 -32.82 -0.38
CA ASN A 499 12.28 -32.04 -1.58
C ASN A 499 13.72 -32.24 -2.06
N VAL A 500 14.67 -32.38 -1.15
CA VAL A 500 16.08 -32.69 -1.45
C VAL A 500 16.22 -34.09 -2.03
N ALA A 501 15.52 -35.07 -1.42
CA ALA A 501 15.50 -36.45 -1.90
C ALA A 501 14.76 -36.60 -3.24
N LEU A 502 13.67 -35.85 -3.46
CA LEU A 502 12.87 -35.92 -4.70
C LEU A 502 13.69 -35.55 -5.95
N ILE A 503 14.60 -34.58 -5.83
CA ILE A 503 15.47 -34.16 -6.92
C ILE A 503 16.83 -34.90 -6.90
N GLY A 504 17.04 -35.86 -5.99
CA GLY A 504 18.24 -36.70 -5.92
C GLY A 504 19.50 -35.99 -5.43
N ALA A 505 19.39 -34.87 -4.72
CA ALA A 505 20.54 -34.13 -4.22
C ALA A 505 21.26 -34.86 -3.06
N ASP A 506 20.56 -35.62 -2.26
CA ASP A 506 21.10 -36.51 -1.22
C ASP A 506 21.99 -37.62 -1.82
N ARG A 507 21.64 -38.12 -3.00
CA ARG A 507 22.46 -39.08 -3.74
C ARG A 507 23.71 -38.44 -4.32
N VAL A 508 23.66 -37.16 -4.70
CA VAL A 508 24.86 -36.42 -5.12
C VAL A 508 25.87 -36.36 -4.00
N TRP A 509 25.41 -36.14 -2.75
CA TRP A 509 26.30 -36.11 -1.60
C TRP A 509 26.87 -37.48 -1.27
N SER A 510 26.01 -38.48 -1.17
CA SER A 510 26.38 -39.82 -0.71
C SER A 510 27.13 -40.64 -1.76
N GLU A 511 26.73 -40.59 -3.03
CA GLU A 511 27.32 -41.40 -4.11
C GLU A 511 28.44 -40.68 -4.88
N LEU A 512 28.32 -39.34 -5.04
CA LEU A 512 29.30 -38.59 -5.83
C LEU A 512 30.25 -37.74 -4.99
N GLY A 513 30.02 -37.61 -3.66
CA GLY A 513 30.84 -36.84 -2.76
C GLY A 513 30.81 -35.30 -3.00
N VAL A 514 29.82 -34.80 -3.72
CA VAL A 514 29.73 -33.38 -4.10
C VAL A 514 28.68 -32.68 -3.24
N THR A 515 29.09 -31.60 -2.58
CA THR A 515 28.23 -30.84 -1.66
C THR A 515 28.07 -29.36 -2.01
N GLY A 516 28.69 -28.90 -3.11
CA GLY A 516 28.68 -27.48 -3.53
C GLY A 516 29.91 -26.71 -3.04
N SER A 517 30.92 -27.36 -2.48
CA SER A 517 32.16 -26.73 -2.01
C SER A 517 32.85 -25.94 -3.13
N GLY A 518 33.40 -24.77 -2.79
CA GLY A 518 34.07 -23.88 -3.74
C GLY A 518 33.14 -22.92 -4.49
N VAL A 519 31.82 -23.03 -4.33
CA VAL A 519 30.81 -22.15 -4.97
C VAL A 519 30.24 -21.19 -3.95
N VAL A 520 29.98 -19.94 -4.39
CA VAL A 520 29.34 -18.88 -3.60
C VAL A 520 27.97 -18.54 -4.20
N VAL A 521 26.93 -18.67 -3.40
CA VAL A 521 25.55 -18.34 -3.77
C VAL A 521 25.17 -16.97 -3.19
N GLY A 522 24.69 -16.07 -4.02
CA GLY A 522 24.12 -14.78 -3.60
C GLY A 522 22.65 -14.93 -3.24
N ALA A 523 22.28 -14.58 -2.01
CA ALA A 523 20.90 -14.52 -1.55
C ALA A 523 20.44 -13.06 -1.46
N SER A 524 19.55 -12.65 -2.38
CA SER A 524 18.95 -11.33 -2.40
C SER A 524 17.46 -11.47 -2.07
N ASP A 525 17.06 -11.10 -0.84
CA ASP A 525 15.72 -11.38 -0.30
C ASP A 525 15.44 -10.49 0.94
N SER A 526 14.55 -10.90 1.85
CA SER A 526 14.23 -10.19 3.10
C SER A 526 15.36 -10.19 4.16
N GLY A 527 16.50 -10.76 3.81
CA GLY A 527 17.63 -10.98 4.71
C GLY A 527 17.88 -12.46 4.97
N VAL A 528 18.85 -12.78 5.81
CA VAL A 528 19.20 -14.14 6.26
C VAL A 528 19.57 -14.12 7.73
N ASP A 529 18.98 -14.97 8.55
CA ASP A 529 19.45 -15.19 9.93
C ASP A 529 20.82 -15.88 9.92
N GLY A 530 21.86 -15.06 9.91
CA GLY A 530 23.26 -15.54 9.86
C GLY A 530 23.72 -16.32 11.11
N ARG A 531 22.92 -16.36 12.16
CA ARG A 531 23.16 -17.16 13.36
C ARG A 531 22.46 -18.51 13.35
N HIS A 532 21.59 -18.75 12.36
CA HIS A 532 20.88 -20.02 12.26
C HIS A 532 21.87 -21.19 12.13
N PRO A 533 21.73 -22.29 12.91
CA PRO A 533 22.68 -23.41 12.90
C PRO A 533 22.93 -24.03 11.53
N ALA A 534 21.92 -24.06 10.67
CA ALA A 534 22.04 -24.57 9.31
C ALA A 534 22.75 -23.63 8.34
N LEU A 535 22.92 -22.34 8.66
CA LEU A 535 23.41 -21.31 7.73
C LEU A 535 24.71 -20.65 8.19
N ALA A 536 24.95 -20.56 9.50
CA ALA A 536 26.05 -19.80 10.08
C ALA A 536 27.41 -20.18 9.50
N ALA A 537 27.71 -21.48 9.38
CA ALA A 537 28.98 -21.97 8.86
C ALA A 537 29.17 -21.80 7.36
N GLY A 538 28.10 -21.52 6.59
CA GLY A 538 28.12 -21.25 5.16
C GLY A 538 28.33 -19.76 4.83
N PHE A 539 28.14 -18.85 5.79
CA PHE A 539 28.37 -17.42 5.55
C PHE A 539 29.83 -17.16 5.17
N ARG A 540 30.05 -16.43 4.06
CA ARG A 540 31.39 -16.16 3.56
C ARG A 540 32.20 -15.28 4.50
N GLY A 541 31.55 -14.35 5.21
CA GLY A 541 32.20 -13.41 6.11
C GLY A 541 32.94 -12.28 5.38
N GLY A 542 33.66 -11.46 6.15
CA GLY A 542 34.32 -10.26 5.65
C GLY A 542 33.40 -9.04 5.64
N ASP A 543 33.91 -7.93 5.06
CA ASP A 543 33.22 -6.64 4.99
C ASP A 543 32.38 -6.45 3.71
N ASP A 544 32.42 -7.42 2.81
CA ASP A 544 31.86 -7.42 1.48
C ASP A 544 30.89 -8.60 1.22
N SER A 545 30.30 -9.15 2.27
CA SER A 545 29.43 -10.34 2.15
C SER A 545 27.99 -10.12 2.63
N TRP A 546 27.72 -8.93 3.13
CA TRP A 546 26.40 -8.52 3.62
C TRP A 546 26.13 -7.06 3.28
N TYR A 547 24.97 -6.78 2.71
CA TYR A 547 24.50 -5.41 2.46
C TYR A 547 23.02 -5.28 2.81
N ASP A 548 22.70 -4.25 3.59
CA ASP A 548 21.34 -3.94 4.01
C ASP A 548 21.04 -2.46 3.70
N PRO A 549 20.46 -2.17 2.54
CA PRO A 549 20.12 -0.80 2.17
C PRO A 549 18.91 -0.22 2.90
N TRP A 550 18.17 -1.04 3.68
CA TRP A 550 17.01 -0.58 4.45
C TRP A 550 17.40 -0.13 5.87
N ALA A 551 17.96 -1.05 6.64
CA ALA A 551 18.27 -0.83 8.06
C ALA A 551 19.76 -0.62 8.34
N HIS A 552 20.62 -0.70 7.30
CA HIS A 552 22.08 -0.52 7.40
C HIS A 552 22.75 -1.42 8.44
N THR A 553 22.22 -2.64 8.59
CA THR A 553 22.81 -3.62 9.50
C THR A 553 24.13 -4.13 8.97
N ARG A 554 25.09 -4.39 9.89
CA ARG A 554 26.43 -4.87 9.54
C ARG A 554 26.58 -6.39 9.64
N THR A 555 25.58 -7.06 10.16
CA THR A 555 25.54 -8.51 10.32
C THR A 555 24.27 -9.08 9.75
N PRO A 556 24.35 -10.28 9.12
CA PRO A 556 23.17 -10.92 8.56
C PRO A 556 22.06 -11.10 9.59
N ASN A 557 20.86 -10.64 9.21
CA ASN A 557 19.64 -10.79 9.97
C ASN A 557 18.45 -10.86 9.04
N ASP A 558 17.32 -11.32 9.54
CA ASP A 558 16.07 -11.42 8.79
C ASP A 558 14.88 -11.22 9.73
N GLN A 559 14.08 -10.23 9.47
CA GLN A 559 12.87 -9.91 10.24
C GLN A 559 11.65 -10.71 9.76
N GLY A 560 11.59 -10.99 8.46
CA GLY A 560 10.46 -11.63 7.78
C GLY A 560 10.54 -13.15 7.72
N GLY A 561 11.73 -13.69 7.61
CA GLY A 561 12.02 -15.12 7.54
C GLY A 561 11.99 -15.73 6.15
N HIS A 562 11.52 -15.01 5.13
CA HIS A 562 11.43 -15.51 3.77
C HIS A 562 12.83 -15.79 3.21
N GLY A 563 13.77 -14.84 3.31
CA GLY A 563 15.13 -15.00 2.82
C GLY A 563 15.95 -16.04 3.60
N THR A 564 15.72 -16.19 4.91
CA THR A 564 16.32 -17.30 5.68
C THR A 564 15.84 -18.65 5.15
N HIS A 565 14.55 -18.76 4.79
CA HIS A 565 13.99 -20.01 4.25
C HIS A 565 14.57 -20.31 2.87
N THR A 566 14.65 -19.33 1.98
CA THR A 566 15.19 -19.52 0.63
C THR A 566 16.68 -19.83 0.64
N ALA A 567 17.49 -19.11 1.42
CA ALA A 567 18.90 -19.42 1.60
C ALA A 567 19.10 -20.82 2.22
N GLY A 568 18.25 -21.19 3.19
CA GLY A 568 18.24 -22.53 3.77
C GLY A 568 17.97 -23.63 2.75
N SER A 569 17.03 -23.42 1.84
CA SER A 569 16.71 -24.37 0.77
C SER A 569 17.82 -24.52 -0.28
N ALA A 570 18.61 -23.46 -0.52
CA ALA A 570 19.76 -23.54 -1.42
C ALA A 570 20.98 -24.21 -0.77
N VAL A 571 21.43 -23.66 0.39
CA VAL A 571 22.75 -23.97 0.97
C VAL A 571 22.72 -24.42 2.43
N GLY A 572 21.53 -24.61 3.00
CA GLY A 572 21.38 -25.00 4.39
C GLY A 572 21.93 -26.38 4.70
N ARG A 573 22.62 -26.51 5.83
CA ARG A 573 23.10 -27.79 6.35
C ARG A 573 22.00 -28.56 7.10
N GLY A 574 22.29 -29.82 7.45
CA GLY A 574 21.32 -30.65 8.18
C GLY A 574 20.20 -31.22 7.32
N GLY A 575 20.43 -31.39 6.03
CA GLY A 575 19.49 -32.07 5.12
C GLY A 575 18.39 -31.19 4.53
N ILE A 576 18.38 -29.88 4.76
CA ILE A 576 17.36 -28.96 4.23
C ILE A 576 17.75 -28.30 2.91
N GLY A 577 19.04 -28.03 2.70
CA GLY A 577 19.57 -27.34 1.52
C GLY A 577 20.16 -28.32 0.53
N VAL A 578 20.09 -27.96 -0.75
CA VAL A 578 20.59 -28.80 -1.88
C VAL A 578 22.11 -28.83 -1.93
N ALA A 579 22.80 -27.70 -1.69
CA ALA A 579 24.24 -27.55 -1.74
C ALA A 579 24.85 -27.16 -0.37
N PRO A 580 24.86 -28.06 0.64
CA PRO A 580 25.23 -27.71 2.01
C PRO A 580 26.70 -27.36 2.22
N GLY A 581 27.57 -27.62 1.26
CA GLY A 581 28.98 -27.23 1.26
C GLY A 581 29.27 -25.90 0.58
N ALA A 582 28.31 -25.31 -0.10
CA ALA A 582 28.45 -23.99 -0.71
C ALA A 582 28.51 -22.89 0.34
N ARG A 583 29.15 -21.76 -0.01
CA ARG A 583 29.12 -20.53 0.81
C ARG A 583 28.03 -19.60 0.30
N TRP A 584 27.61 -18.66 1.16
CA TRP A 584 26.62 -17.65 0.77
C TRP A 584 27.05 -16.22 1.16
N VAL A 585 26.55 -15.27 0.39
CA VAL A 585 26.56 -13.83 0.66
C VAL A 585 25.13 -13.33 0.60
N GLY A 586 24.79 -12.25 1.29
CA GLY A 586 23.41 -11.80 1.38
C GLY A 586 23.24 -10.29 1.15
N CYS A 587 22.08 -9.92 0.61
CA CYS A 587 21.62 -8.56 0.50
C CYS A 587 20.12 -8.47 0.79
N VAL A 588 19.71 -7.43 1.55
CA VAL A 588 18.32 -7.20 1.92
C VAL A 588 17.68 -6.29 0.87
N ASN A 589 16.95 -6.87 -0.09
CA ASN A 589 16.20 -6.07 -1.07
C ASN A 589 14.72 -5.92 -0.75
N LEU A 590 14.21 -6.71 0.19
CA LEU A 590 12.83 -6.65 0.66
C LEU A 590 12.75 -6.21 2.12
N ASP A 591 11.96 -5.19 2.42
CA ASP A 591 11.49 -4.92 3.78
C ASP A 591 9.99 -5.20 3.84
N ARG A 592 9.53 -5.92 4.86
CA ARG A 592 8.13 -6.37 4.99
C ARG A 592 7.62 -7.11 3.74
N ASN A 593 8.48 -7.89 3.11
CA ASN A 593 8.23 -8.62 1.87
C ASN A 593 7.86 -7.72 0.67
N LEU A 594 8.34 -6.49 0.66
CA LEU A 594 8.19 -5.51 -0.42
C LEU A 594 9.55 -4.96 -0.82
N GLY A 595 9.70 -4.71 -2.11
CA GLY A 595 10.83 -4.01 -2.68
C GLY A 595 10.45 -2.71 -3.38
N SER A 596 11.41 -2.17 -4.09
CA SER A 596 11.22 -1.11 -5.05
C SER A 596 12.28 -1.25 -6.16
N PRO A 597 12.10 -0.63 -7.32
CA PRO A 597 13.10 -0.70 -8.40
C PRO A 597 14.51 -0.34 -7.92
N ALA A 598 14.64 0.69 -7.08
CA ALA A 598 15.93 1.11 -6.53
C ALA A 598 16.53 0.07 -5.57
N ARG A 599 15.71 -0.51 -4.68
CA ARG A 599 16.18 -1.53 -3.72
C ARG A 599 16.60 -2.83 -4.38
N TYR A 600 15.93 -3.22 -5.44
CA TYR A 600 16.38 -4.35 -6.25
C TYR A 600 17.74 -4.06 -6.92
N LEU A 601 17.92 -2.82 -7.43
CA LEU A 601 19.20 -2.40 -8.01
C LEU A 601 20.32 -2.30 -6.96
N ASP A 602 20.05 -1.80 -5.76
CA ASP A 602 21.01 -1.79 -4.64
C ASP A 602 21.63 -3.19 -4.46
N CYS A 603 20.80 -4.21 -4.38
CA CYS A 603 21.25 -5.58 -4.16
C CYS A 603 21.90 -6.21 -5.39
N LEU A 604 21.30 -6.05 -6.59
CA LEU A 604 21.89 -6.62 -7.81
C LEU A 604 23.24 -5.97 -8.12
N GLN A 605 23.42 -4.67 -7.83
CA GLN A 605 24.68 -3.96 -7.97
C GLN A 605 25.74 -4.47 -6.97
N PHE A 606 25.34 -4.66 -5.70
CA PHE A 606 26.19 -5.31 -4.71
C PHE A 606 26.59 -6.73 -5.12
N MET A 607 25.70 -7.49 -5.75
CA MET A 607 26.00 -8.85 -6.21
C MET A 607 26.94 -8.88 -7.43
N LEU A 608 26.96 -7.83 -8.27
CA LEU A 608 27.95 -7.74 -9.35
C LEU A 608 29.34 -7.38 -8.83
N ALA A 609 29.43 -6.42 -7.92
CA ALA A 609 30.68 -5.94 -7.36
C ALA A 609 30.49 -5.59 -5.87
N PRO A 610 30.60 -6.61 -4.99
CA PRO A 610 30.52 -6.38 -3.55
C PRO A 610 31.48 -5.30 -3.08
N PHE A 611 31.05 -4.46 -2.15
CA PHE A 611 31.84 -3.37 -1.59
C PHE A 611 31.82 -3.41 -0.06
N PRO A 612 32.82 -2.81 0.63
CA PRO A 612 32.88 -2.80 2.08
C PRO A 612 31.78 -1.95 2.71
N PHE A 613 31.52 -2.15 4.00
CA PHE A 613 30.56 -1.33 4.74
C PHE A 613 30.89 0.17 4.63
N GLY A 614 29.93 0.96 4.12
CA GLY A 614 30.08 2.39 3.92
C GLY A 614 30.97 2.77 2.74
N GLY A 615 31.39 1.80 1.93
CA GLY A 615 32.11 2.03 0.67
C GLY A 615 31.21 2.60 -0.41
N ASP A 616 31.81 3.24 -1.37
CA ASP A 616 31.15 3.75 -2.57
C ASP A 616 31.09 2.63 -3.63
N PRO A 617 29.90 2.20 -4.08
CA PRO A 617 29.76 1.15 -5.08
C PRO A 617 30.46 1.46 -6.42
N PHE A 618 30.75 2.73 -6.73
CA PHE A 618 31.42 3.14 -7.97
C PHE A 618 32.95 3.00 -7.90
N THR A 619 33.54 3.12 -6.70
CA THR A 619 35.01 3.11 -6.52
C THR A 619 35.53 1.92 -5.73
N ASP A 620 34.71 1.38 -4.82
CA ASP A 620 35.14 0.33 -3.89
C ASP A 620 34.59 -1.05 -4.25
N GLY A 621 33.94 -1.16 -5.42
CA GLY A 621 33.38 -2.42 -5.92
C GLY A 621 34.47 -3.46 -6.21
N ARG A 622 34.25 -4.71 -5.78
CA ARG A 622 35.15 -5.87 -5.89
C ARG A 622 34.51 -6.96 -6.75
N PRO A 623 34.54 -6.86 -8.10
CA PRO A 623 33.86 -7.82 -8.98
C PRO A 623 34.44 -9.25 -8.90
N ASP A 624 35.69 -9.42 -8.49
CA ASP A 624 36.32 -10.71 -8.18
C ASP A 624 35.73 -11.38 -6.94
N ARG A 625 35.01 -10.61 -6.10
CA ARG A 625 34.31 -11.09 -4.92
C ARG A 625 32.81 -11.37 -5.18
N ALA A 626 32.33 -11.16 -6.40
CA ALA A 626 30.96 -11.47 -6.78
C ALA A 626 30.60 -12.95 -6.48
N PRO A 627 29.37 -13.26 -6.05
CA PRO A 627 28.89 -14.63 -6.01
C PRO A 627 28.87 -15.23 -7.42
N ASP A 628 28.92 -16.56 -7.50
CA ASP A 628 28.92 -17.26 -8.78
C ASP A 628 27.54 -17.26 -9.42
N LEU A 629 26.50 -17.37 -8.60
CA LEU A 629 25.08 -17.35 -9.01
C LEU A 629 24.21 -16.69 -7.97
N LEU A 630 23.03 -16.25 -8.38
CA LEU A 630 22.03 -15.61 -7.51
C LEU A 630 20.77 -16.45 -7.42
N THR A 631 20.16 -16.49 -6.23
CA THR A 631 18.81 -16.95 -6.02
C THR A 631 17.91 -15.75 -5.69
N ASN A 632 16.92 -15.50 -6.57
CA ASN A 632 15.98 -14.39 -6.49
C ASN A 632 14.55 -14.93 -6.38
N SER A 633 14.09 -15.07 -5.15
CA SER A 633 12.75 -15.60 -4.85
C SER A 633 11.70 -14.51 -4.73
N TRP A 634 11.78 -13.51 -5.62
CA TRP A 634 10.92 -12.34 -5.67
C TRP A 634 10.64 -11.92 -7.11
N GLY A 635 9.63 -11.10 -7.29
CA GLY A 635 9.35 -10.37 -8.53
C GLY A 635 9.07 -8.90 -8.21
N CYS A 636 9.29 -8.01 -9.18
CA CYS A 636 8.97 -6.61 -9.06
C CYS A 636 7.70 -6.29 -9.88
N PRO A 637 6.51 -6.37 -9.28
CA PRO A 637 5.26 -6.06 -9.95
C PRO A 637 5.09 -4.55 -10.17
N PRO A 638 4.16 -4.13 -11.05
CA PRO A 638 3.86 -2.71 -11.27
C PRO A 638 3.48 -1.96 -9.99
N ILE A 639 2.88 -2.63 -9.01
CA ILE A 639 2.50 -2.06 -7.72
C ILE A 639 3.72 -1.65 -6.86
N GLU A 640 4.88 -2.25 -7.08
CA GLU A 640 6.16 -1.85 -6.48
C GLU A 640 6.91 -0.81 -7.32
N GLY A 641 6.34 -0.36 -8.43
CA GLY A 641 6.90 0.66 -9.31
C GLY A 641 7.68 0.12 -10.51
N CYS A 642 7.78 -1.20 -10.72
CA CYS A 642 8.45 -1.75 -11.89
C CYS A 642 7.56 -1.73 -13.13
N ASP A 643 8.17 -1.39 -14.27
CA ASP A 643 7.66 -1.74 -15.59
C ASP A 643 8.32 -3.04 -16.11
N PRO A 644 7.82 -3.65 -17.20
CA PRO A 644 8.37 -4.90 -17.71
C PRO A 644 9.85 -4.85 -18.12
N GLY A 645 10.44 -3.67 -18.28
CA GLY A 645 11.84 -3.49 -18.65
C GLY A 645 12.74 -3.00 -17.52
N ALA A 646 12.22 -2.78 -16.31
CA ALA A 646 12.94 -2.08 -15.25
C ALA A 646 14.28 -2.70 -14.87
N LEU A 647 14.34 -4.02 -14.77
CA LEU A 647 15.52 -4.76 -14.34
C LEU A 647 16.26 -5.46 -15.49
N ARG A 648 15.80 -5.30 -16.73
CA ARG A 648 16.38 -6.01 -17.87
C ARG A 648 17.86 -5.70 -18.11
N PRO A 649 18.32 -4.43 -18.06
CA PRO A 649 19.76 -4.15 -18.20
C PRO A 649 20.60 -4.77 -17.09
N ALA A 650 20.04 -4.84 -15.86
CA ALA A 650 20.74 -5.43 -14.71
C ALA A 650 20.97 -6.93 -14.89
N THR A 651 19.96 -7.68 -15.31
CA THR A 651 20.11 -9.14 -15.53
C THR A 651 21.00 -9.44 -16.72
N ALA A 652 20.92 -8.64 -17.80
CA ALA A 652 21.82 -8.75 -18.94
C ALA A 652 23.28 -8.49 -18.54
N ALA A 653 23.54 -7.49 -17.68
CA ALA A 653 24.88 -7.21 -17.17
C ALA A 653 25.42 -8.37 -16.29
N LEU A 654 24.60 -8.94 -15.43
CA LEU A 654 24.98 -10.11 -14.62
C LEU A 654 25.28 -11.32 -15.50
N ALA A 655 24.46 -11.56 -16.52
CA ALA A 655 24.69 -12.63 -17.48
C ALA A 655 25.99 -12.42 -18.30
N ALA A 656 26.26 -11.19 -18.75
CA ALA A 656 27.50 -10.82 -19.40
C ALA A 656 28.73 -11.02 -18.50
N ALA A 657 28.58 -10.76 -17.19
CA ALA A 657 29.60 -11.03 -16.17
C ALA A 657 29.77 -12.53 -15.87
N GLY A 658 28.91 -13.40 -16.41
CA GLY A 658 28.93 -14.84 -16.12
C GLY A 658 28.33 -15.23 -14.78
N ILE A 659 27.45 -14.40 -14.21
CA ILE A 659 26.70 -14.66 -12.98
C ILE A 659 25.31 -15.16 -13.37
N LEU A 660 24.96 -16.39 -12.97
CA LEU A 660 23.65 -16.96 -13.28
C LEU A 660 22.58 -16.40 -12.32
N VAL A 661 21.54 -15.81 -12.88
CA VAL A 661 20.35 -15.39 -12.13
C VAL A 661 19.29 -16.48 -12.20
N VAL A 662 18.88 -17.02 -11.06
CA VAL A 662 17.77 -17.97 -10.92
C VAL A 662 16.61 -17.24 -10.25
N ALA A 663 15.41 -17.22 -10.87
CA ALA A 663 14.28 -16.47 -10.37
C ALA A 663 12.99 -17.30 -10.26
N ALA A 664 12.13 -16.93 -9.33
CA ALA A 664 10.83 -17.54 -9.14
C ALA A 664 9.84 -17.13 -10.25
N ALA A 665 9.07 -18.08 -10.75
CA ALA A 665 8.09 -17.84 -11.81
C ALA A 665 6.88 -17.00 -11.36
N GLY A 666 6.75 -16.74 -10.06
CA GLY A 666 5.57 -16.08 -9.46
C GLY A 666 4.51 -17.05 -8.98
N ASN A 667 3.59 -16.56 -8.15
CA ASN A 667 2.57 -17.36 -7.48
C ASN A 667 1.14 -16.97 -7.89
N THR A 668 0.99 -16.40 -9.07
CA THR A 668 -0.29 -15.93 -9.64
C THR A 668 -0.93 -16.92 -10.61
N GLY A 669 -0.48 -18.20 -10.63
CA GLY A 669 -1.20 -19.28 -11.29
C GLY A 669 -2.64 -19.46 -10.73
N PRO A 670 -3.51 -20.15 -11.47
CA PRO A 670 -3.27 -20.99 -12.65
C PRO A 670 -3.43 -20.24 -13.99
N TYR A 671 -3.33 -18.94 -14.02
CA TYR A 671 -3.60 -18.14 -15.22
C TYR A 671 -2.42 -18.18 -16.20
N CYS A 672 -2.72 -18.24 -17.50
CA CYS A 672 -1.71 -18.12 -18.54
C CYS A 672 -1.14 -16.70 -18.60
N GLY A 673 0.15 -16.57 -18.93
CA GLY A 673 0.83 -15.27 -18.95
C GLY A 673 1.13 -14.72 -17.56
N SER A 674 1.04 -15.54 -16.51
CA SER A 674 1.29 -15.11 -15.14
C SER A 674 2.76 -15.10 -14.73
N VAL A 675 3.70 -15.47 -15.62
CA VAL A 675 5.13 -15.18 -15.48
C VAL A 675 5.38 -13.77 -16.01
N ALA A 676 4.93 -12.77 -15.26
CA ALA A 676 4.88 -11.38 -15.71
C ALA A 676 5.85 -10.45 -14.98
N ASP A 677 6.12 -10.70 -13.71
CA ASP A 677 6.91 -9.79 -12.87
C ASP A 677 8.41 -9.94 -13.11
N PRO A 678 9.14 -8.84 -13.43
CA PRO A 678 10.60 -8.86 -13.50
C PRO A 678 11.26 -9.44 -12.23
N PRO A 679 12.36 -10.22 -12.35
CA PRO A 679 13.09 -10.54 -13.56
C PRO A 679 12.67 -11.85 -14.25
N ALA A 680 11.66 -12.58 -13.73
CA ALA A 680 11.28 -13.91 -14.23
C ALA A 680 11.01 -14.01 -15.75
N PRO A 681 10.36 -13.05 -16.43
CA PRO A 681 10.08 -13.14 -17.86
C PRO A 681 11.31 -12.97 -18.76
N TYR A 682 12.48 -12.60 -18.23
CA TYR A 682 13.64 -12.26 -19.06
C TYR A 682 14.37 -13.50 -19.61
N PRO A 683 14.91 -13.43 -20.84
CA PRO A 683 15.54 -14.58 -21.48
C PRO A 683 16.88 -14.99 -20.85
N ASP A 684 17.58 -14.04 -20.23
CA ASP A 684 18.86 -14.23 -19.53
C ASP A 684 18.70 -14.75 -18.10
N VAL A 685 17.46 -14.88 -17.60
CA VAL A 685 17.15 -15.42 -16.28
C VAL A 685 16.68 -16.88 -16.38
N LEU A 686 17.12 -17.73 -15.47
CA LEU A 686 16.64 -19.10 -15.31
C LEU A 686 15.41 -19.09 -14.41
N THR A 687 14.23 -19.27 -14.97
CA THR A 687 12.96 -19.12 -14.27
C THR A 687 12.42 -20.46 -13.81
N VAL A 688 12.01 -20.55 -12.54
CA VAL A 688 11.64 -21.82 -11.89
C VAL A 688 10.20 -21.81 -11.43
N GLY A 689 9.40 -22.77 -11.90
CA GLY A 689 8.06 -23.07 -11.43
C GLY A 689 8.07 -24.09 -10.28
N ALA A 690 6.89 -24.36 -9.70
CA ALA A 690 6.74 -25.15 -8.49
C ALA A 690 5.92 -26.43 -8.70
N VAL A 691 6.42 -27.57 -8.21
CA VAL A 691 5.68 -28.83 -8.11
C VAL A 691 5.50 -29.28 -6.65
N ASP A 692 4.53 -30.17 -6.43
CA ASP A 692 4.29 -30.85 -5.16
C ASP A 692 5.08 -32.17 -5.04
N ARG A 693 4.89 -32.89 -3.93
CA ARG A 693 5.54 -34.21 -3.69
C ARG A 693 5.17 -35.28 -4.72
N ALA A 694 4.01 -35.17 -5.36
CA ALA A 694 3.56 -36.07 -6.40
C ALA A 694 4.09 -35.67 -7.79
N ARG A 695 5.06 -34.72 -7.86
CA ARG A 695 5.60 -34.14 -9.09
C ARG A 695 4.54 -33.45 -9.96
N GLN A 696 3.45 -33.01 -9.36
CA GLN A 696 2.39 -32.30 -10.07
C GLN A 696 2.61 -30.78 -9.96
N LEU A 697 2.40 -30.06 -11.06
CA LEU A 697 2.42 -28.61 -11.07
C LEU A 697 1.44 -28.05 -10.03
N THR A 698 1.91 -27.14 -9.18
CA THR A 698 1.06 -26.50 -8.18
C THR A 698 0.12 -25.49 -8.86
N ARG A 699 -1.06 -25.28 -8.26
CA ARG A 699 -2.03 -24.32 -8.81
C ARG A 699 -1.50 -22.89 -8.83
N PHE A 700 -0.69 -22.52 -7.84
CA PHE A 700 -0.16 -21.16 -7.71
C PHE A 700 1.03 -20.89 -8.66
N SER A 701 1.71 -21.93 -9.17
CA SER A 701 2.90 -21.72 -10.02
C SER A 701 2.58 -20.83 -11.22
N GLY A 702 3.40 -19.80 -11.44
CA GLY A 702 3.32 -18.95 -12.63
C GLY A 702 3.43 -19.77 -13.91
N ARG A 703 2.69 -19.36 -14.94
CA ARG A 703 2.57 -20.05 -16.25
C ARG A 703 2.85 -19.08 -17.37
N GLY A 704 3.54 -19.57 -18.40
CA GLY A 704 3.77 -18.84 -19.62
C GLY A 704 2.53 -18.71 -20.51
N PRO A 705 2.73 -18.23 -21.74
CA PRO A 705 3.98 -17.65 -22.21
C PRO A 705 4.28 -16.32 -21.51
N ALA A 706 5.55 -15.99 -21.32
CA ALA A 706 5.95 -14.67 -20.85
C ALA A 706 5.75 -13.59 -21.92
N ALA A 707 5.88 -12.32 -21.54
CA ALA A 707 5.78 -11.20 -22.48
C ALA A 707 6.72 -11.40 -23.68
N GLY A 708 6.20 -11.20 -24.90
CA GLY A 708 6.93 -11.48 -26.13
C GLY A 708 6.87 -12.93 -26.60
N GLY A 709 6.06 -13.79 -25.98
CA GLY A 709 5.81 -15.19 -26.41
C GLY A 709 6.89 -16.19 -25.99
N ALA A 710 7.83 -15.79 -25.12
CA ALA A 710 8.86 -16.71 -24.62
C ALA A 710 8.25 -17.78 -23.71
N ALA A 711 8.60 -19.05 -23.95
CA ALA A 711 8.19 -20.15 -23.08
C ALA A 711 8.86 -19.99 -21.69
N LYS A 712 8.04 -19.95 -20.64
CA LYS A 712 8.42 -19.87 -19.23
C LYS A 712 7.40 -20.64 -18.38
N PRO A 713 7.83 -21.27 -17.26
CA PRO A 713 9.17 -21.30 -16.67
C PRO A 713 10.15 -22.14 -17.52
N ASP A 714 11.47 -22.05 -17.26
CA ASP A 714 12.48 -22.89 -17.91
C ASP A 714 12.42 -24.35 -17.45
N LEU A 715 12.14 -24.54 -16.16
CA LEU A 715 11.97 -25.84 -15.51
C LEU A 715 11.21 -25.67 -14.16
N VAL A 716 10.92 -26.78 -13.51
CA VAL A 716 10.24 -26.78 -12.21
C VAL A 716 11.08 -27.48 -11.14
N ALA A 717 10.79 -27.16 -9.87
CA ALA A 717 11.38 -27.80 -8.69
C ALA A 717 10.33 -27.93 -7.57
N PRO A 718 10.60 -28.70 -6.49
CA PRO A 718 9.69 -28.79 -5.35
C PRO A 718 9.40 -27.41 -4.73
N GLY A 719 8.14 -27.02 -4.65
CA GLY A 719 7.75 -25.70 -4.14
C GLY A 719 6.53 -25.73 -3.21
N ALA A 720 5.93 -26.89 -2.94
CA ALA A 720 4.84 -27.04 -1.99
C ALA A 720 5.32 -27.71 -0.70
N ASP A 721 4.99 -27.14 0.46
CA ASP A 721 5.29 -27.71 1.78
C ASP A 721 6.80 -28.01 1.99
N VAL A 722 7.65 -27.10 1.57
CA VAL A 722 9.11 -27.21 1.70
C VAL A 722 9.53 -26.81 3.10
N LEU A 723 10.20 -27.71 3.81
CA LEU A 723 10.79 -27.45 5.12
C LEU A 723 12.17 -26.81 4.96
N SER A 724 12.40 -25.68 5.60
CA SER A 724 13.70 -25.02 5.59
C SER A 724 13.98 -24.20 6.87
N ALA A 725 15.17 -23.61 6.97
CA ALA A 725 15.57 -22.74 8.05
C ALA A 725 14.64 -21.54 8.20
N PHE A 726 14.43 -21.08 9.45
CA PHE A 726 13.62 -19.90 9.73
C PHE A 726 14.21 -19.13 10.92
N PRO A 727 14.05 -17.80 11.00
CA PRO A 727 14.71 -17.02 12.06
C PRO A 727 14.48 -17.55 13.47
N GLY A 728 15.47 -17.31 14.34
CA GLY A 728 15.46 -17.75 15.74
C GLY A 728 15.90 -19.20 15.95
N GLY A 729 16.61 -19.79 14.98
CA GLY A 729 17.23 -21.11 15.08
C GLY A 729 16.29 -22.29 14.83
N GLY A 730 15.02 -22.04 14.51
CA GLY A 730 14.02 -23.07 14.17
C GLY A 730 13.80 -23.21 12.66
N TYR A 731 12.79 -24.00 12.30
CA TYR A 731 12.43 -24.28 10.91
C TYR A 731 10.97 -23.93 10.65
N ALA A 732 10.63 -23.77 9.37
CA ALA A 732 9.25 -23.57 8.93
C ALA A 732 8.99 -24.31 7.62
N THR A 733 7.71 -24.63 7.37
CA THR A 733 7.26 -25.18 6.11
C THR A 733 6.55 -24.08 5.34
N LEU A 734 7.03 -23.78 4.12
CA LEU A 734 6.46 -22.78 3.24
C LEU A 734 6.15 -23.37 1.86
N SER A 735 5.26 -22.69 1.12
CA SER A 735 4.88 -23.05 -0.25
C SER A 735 4.97 -21.81 -1.16
N GLY A 736 5.52 -21.97 -2.34
CA GLY A 736 5.70 -20.94 -3.35
C GLY A 736 6.77 -21.32 -4.37
N THR A 737 6.77 -20.66 -5.51
CA THR A 737 7.90 -20.75 -6.48
C THR A 737 9.20 -20.22 -5.85
N SER A 738 9.07 -19.37 -4.82
CA SER A 738 10.17 -18.92 -3.95
C SER A 738 10.92 -20.07 -3.27
N MET A 739 10.28 -21.22 -3.02
CA MET A 739 10.89 -22.40 -2.40
C MET A 739 11.48 -23.35 -3.43
N ALA A 740 11.00 -23.28 -4.66
CA ALA A 740 11.52 -24.06 -5.79
C ALA A 740 12.83 -23.48 -6.34
N THR A 741 12.88 -22.17 -6.51
CA THR A 741 14.02 -21.40 -7.07
C THR A 741 15.36 -21.70 -6.40
N PRO A 742 15.49 -21.63 -5.06
CA PRO A 742 16.75 -21.87 -4.39
C PRO A 742 17.25 -23.33 -4.53
N GLN A 743 16.37 -24.28 -4.78
CA GLN A 743 16.78 -25.66 -5.00
C GLN A 743 17.51 -25.81 -6.34
N VAL A 744 17.01 -25.15 -7.40
CA VAL A 744 17.71 -25.11 -8.69
C VAL A 744 19.05 -24.38 -8.57
N ALA A 745 19.08 -23.26 -7.82
CA ALA A 745 20.35 -22.59 -7.52
C ALA A 745 21.35 -23.53 -6.80
N GLY A 746 20.86 -24.33 -5.86
CA GLY A 746 21.66 -25.39 -5.21
C GLY A 746 22.14 -26.47 -6.18
N VAL A 747 21.31 -26.91 -7.13
CA VAL A 747 21.73 -27.89 -8.17
C VAL A 747 22.84 -27.30 -9.05
N VAL A 748 22.74 -26.05 -9.45
CA VAL A 748 23.82 -25.37 -10.20
C VAL A 748 25.10 -25.33 -9.36
N ALA A 749 25.00 -25.01 -8.07
CA ALA A 749 26.14 -25.02 -7.17
C ALA A 749 26.80 -26.41 -7.07
N LEU A 750 26.01 -27.49 -7.03
CA LEU A 750 26.54 -28.86 -7.10
C LEU A 750 27.24 -29.15 -8.45
N MET A 751 26.64 -28.74 -9.57
CA MET A 751 27.23 -28.91 -10.92
C MET A 751 28.57 -28.20 -11.01
N TRP A 752 28.65 -26.95 -10.57
CA TRP A 752 29.88 -26.14 -10.65
C TRP A 752 30.94 -26.56 -9.63
N SER A 753 30.53 -27.12 -8.48
CA SER A 753 31.43 -27.78 -7.56
C SER A 753 32.04 -29.06 -8.17
N ALA A 754 31.25 -29.82 -8.91
CA ALA A 754 31.69 -31.05 -9.57
C ALA A 754 32.58 -30.79 -10.80
N ASN A 755 32.35 -29.68 -11.48
CA ASN A 755 33.13 -29.22 -12.64
C ASN A 755 33.34 -27.70 -12.60
N PRO A 756 34.43 -27.22 -11.99
CA PRO A 756 34.72 -25.78 -11.87
C PRO A 756 34.87 -25.03 -13.20
N ALA A 757 35.14 -25.75 -14.33
CA ALA A 757 35.20 -25.13 -15.65
C ALA A 757 33.85 -24.61 -16.15
N LEU A 758 32.74 -25.08 -15.56
CA LEU A 758 31.38 -24.58 -15.86
C LEU A 758 31.06 -23.24 -15.19
N VAL A 759 31.83 -22.79 -14.21
CA VAL A 759 31.58 -21.48 -13.56
C VAL A 759 31.64 -20.39 -14.63
N GLY A 760 30.51 -19.70 -14.79
CA GLY A 760 30.35 -18.66 -15.80
C GLY A 760 29.97 -19.12 -17.21
N ASP A 761 29.88 -20.40 -17.48
CA ASP A 761 29.32 -20.95 -18.73
C ASP A 761 27.80 -21.17 -18.54
N LEU A 762 27.05 -20.09 -18.68
CA LEU A 762 25.61 -20.08 -18.43
C LEU A 762 24.85 -20.89 -19.48
N ALA A 763 25.31 -20.85 -20.75
CA ALA A 763 24.67 -21.54 -21.85
C ALA A 763 24.73 -23.07 -21.66
N ARG A 764 25.91 -23.57 -21.32
CA ARG A 764 26.14 -25.00 -21.09
C ARG A 764 25.42 -25.46 -19.81
N THR A 765 25.46 -24.68 -18.76
CA THR A 765 24.73 -24.97 -17.52
C THR A 765 23.21 -25.12 -17.75
N ARG A 766 22.61 -24.20 -18.48
CA ARG A 766 21.17 -24.26 -18.83
C ARG A 766 20.86 -25.46 -19.74
N ARG A 767 21.74 -25.78 -20.69
CA ARG A 767 21.57 -26.94 -21.55
C ARG A 767 21.57 -28.22 -20.74
N ILE A 768 22.54 -28.44 -19.84
CA ILE A 768 22.61 -29.61 -18.98
C ILE A 768 21.33 -29.75 -18.13
N LEU A 769 20.88 -28.67 -17.48
CA LEU A 769 19.67 -28.69 -16.67
C LEU A 769 18.43 -29.10 -17.48
N ARG A 770 18.30 -28.63 -18.72
CA ARG A 770 17.17 -28.98 -19.60
C ARG A 770 17.24 -30.44 -20.09
N GLU A 771 18.42 -30.91 -20.51
CA GLU A 771 18.60 -32.25 -21.04
C GLU A 771 18.49 -33.34 -19.96
N THR A 772 18.72 -32.99 -18.71
CA THR A 772 18.67 -33.94 -17.60
C THR A 772 17.38 -33.84 -16.76
N ALA A 773 16.49 -32.92 -17.08
CA ALA A 773 15.20 -32.77 -16.39
C ALA A 773 14.32 -34.01 -16.59
N THR A 774 13.56 -34.36 -15.56
CA THR A 774 12.61 -35.49 -15.59
C THR A 774 11.18 -35.01 -15.81
N PRO A 775 10.25 -35.85 -16.31
CA PRO A 775 8.88 -35.44 -16.52
C PRO A 775 8.21 -34.94 -15.24
N ALA A 776 7.49 -33.83 -15.34
CA ALA A 776 6.59 -33.31 -14.32
C ALA A 776 5.15 -33.31 -14.86
N GLY A 777 4.19 -33.63 -14.00
CA GLY A 777 2.78 -33.77 -14.39
C GLY A 777 2.02 -32.45 -14.23
N VAL A 778 0.97 -32.28 -15.04
CA VAL A 778 -0.06 -31.29 -14.86
C VAL A 778 -1.34 -32.05 -14.51
N ARG A 779 -2.03 -31.63 -13.44
CA ARG A 779 -3.24 -32.32 -12.96
C ARG A 779 -4.31 -32.32 -14.04
N PRO A 780 -5.08 -33.46 -14.20
CA PRO A 780 -6.13 -33.54 -15.20
C PRO A 780 -7.27 -32.53 -14.98
N ASP A 781 -7.48 -32.11 -13.71
CA ASP A 781 -8.49 -31.14 -13.30
C ASP A 781 -8.00 -29.70 -13.35
N ASP A 782 -6.77 -29.47 -13.85
CA ASP A 782 -6.27 -28.13 -14.00
C ASP A 782 -6.99 -27.38 -15.12
N PRO A 783 -7.73 -26.30 -14.82
CA PRO A 783 -8.60 -25.64 -15.78
C PRO A 783 -7.85 -24.98 -16.93
N THR A 784 -6.54 -24.82 -16.81
CA THR A 784 -5.69 -24.05 -17.75
C THR A 784 -4.65 -24.90 -18.48
N GLY A 785 -4.46 -26.16 -18.07
CA GLY A 785 -3.37 -27.02 -18.53
C GLY A 785 -3.22 -27.18 -20.05
N ARG A 786 -4.29 -27.00 -20.83
CA ARG A 786 -4.28 -27.05 -22.29
C ARG A 786 -4.42 -25.69 -22.98
N ARG A 787 -4.63 -24.62 -22.23
CA ARG A 787 -4.90 -23.27 -22.75
C ARG A 787 -3.66 -22.39 -22.82
N CYS A 788 -2.63 -22.72 -22.05
CA CYS A 788 -1.40 -21.90 -21.94
C CYS A 788 -0.30 -22.27 -22.94
N GLY A 789 -0.61 -22.88 -24.09
CA GLY A 789 0.39 -23.14 -25.12
C GLY A 789 1.11 -24.49 -25.02
N GLY A 790 0.89 -25.29 -23.98
CA GLY A 790 1.46 -26.63 -23.79
C GLY A 790 2.45 -26.73 -22.61
N ASP A 791 3.10 -27.90 -22.49
CA ASP A 791 3.97 -28.23 -21.34
C ASP A 791 5.15 -27.26 -21.19
N ALA A 792 5.66 -26.71 -22.29
CA ALA A 792 6.74 -25.73 -22.25
C ALA A 792 6.39 -24.46 -21.48
N ASP A 793 5.11 -24.07 -21.47
CA ASP A 793 4.61 -22.89 -20.74
C ASP A 793 4.13 -23.23 -19.31
N LEU A 794 4.10 -24.50 -18.95
CA LEU A 794 3.61 -24.98 -17.65
C LEU A 794 4.76 -25.47 -16.77
N VAL A 795 5.58 -26.36 -17.30
CA VAL A 795 6.66 -27.06 -16.56
C VAL A 795 8.04 -26.87 -17.19
N GLY A 796 8.12 -26.16 -18.32
CA GLY A 796 9.38 -25.99 -19.06
C GLY A 796 9.97 -27.35 -19.51
N ALA A 797 11.25 -27.57 -19.23
CA ALA A 797 11.92 -28.84 -19.51
C ALA A 797 11.50 -29.98 -18.56
N GLY A 798 10.77 -29.69 -17.49
CA GLY A 798 10.37 -30.66 -16.49
C GLY A 798 10.99 -30.40 -15.10
N LEU A 799 10.92 -31.41 -14.22
CA LEU A 799 11.47 -31.38 -12.87
C LEU A 799 13.00 -31.52 -12.90
N VAL A 800 13.69 -30.63 -12.22
CA VAL A 800 15.15 -30.71 -12.07
C VAL A 800 15.59 -32.02 -11.44
N ASP A 801 16.64 -32.65 -11.99
CA ASP A 801 17.29 -33.84 -11.46
C ASP A 801 18.77 -33.49 -11.11
N ALA A 802 19.04 -33.35 -9.83
CA ALA A 802 20.39 -32.97 -9.36
C ALA A 802 21.43 -34.06 -9.67
N TYR A 803 21.05 -35.33 -9.53
CA TYR A 803 21.98 -36.43 -9.75
C TYR A 803 22.38 -36.57 -11.22
N ALA A 804 21.40 -36.53 -12.12
CA ALA A 804 21.64 -36.57 -13.55
C ALA A 804 22.42 -35.35 -14.03
N ALA A 805 22.06 -34.14 -13.56
CA ALA A 805 22.74 -32.91 -13.91
C ALA A 805 24.23 -32.87 -13.48
N VAL A 806 24.54 -33.34 -12.27
CA VAL A 806 25.92 -33.40 -11.77
C VAL A 806 26.73 -34.44 -12.50
N ARG A 807 26.15 -35.58 -12.84
CA ARG A 807 26.82 -36.60 -13.67
C ARG A 807 27.13 -36.06 -15.06
N ALA A 808 26.18 -35.42 -15.72
CA ALA A 808 26.38 -34.80 -17.02
C ALA A 808 27.42 -33.68 -16.98
N ALA A 809 27.45 -32.87 -15.92
CA ALA A 809 28.44 -31.84 -15.69
C ALA A 809 29.89 -32.41 -15.58
N ARG A 810 30.05 -33.58 -14.96
CA ARG A 810 31.35 -34.28 -14.87
C ARG A 810 31.82 -34.91 -16.19
N ALA A 811 30.89 -35.40 -17.00
CA ALA A 811 31.19 -36.13 -18.21
C ALA A 811 31.65 -35.24 -19.37
N GLY A 812 31.42 -33.97 -19.32
CA GLY A 812 31.76 -32.98 -20.34
C GLY A 812 32.63 -31.86 -19.80
#